data_1f8420b8f41122727f3da4b0b0c27393
#
_entry.id   1f8420b8f41122727f3da4b0b0c27393
#
_cell.length_a   1.000
_cell.length_b   1.000
_cell.length_c   1.000
_cell.angle_alpha   90.00
_cell.angle_beta   90.00
_cell.angle_gamma   90.00
#
_symmetry.space_group_name_H-M   'P 1'
#
loop_
_entity.id
_entity.type
_entity.pdbx_description
1 polymer ?
#
loop_
_entity_poly.entity_id
_entity_poly.type
_entity_poly.pdbx_seq_one_letter_code
_entity_poly.pdbx_strand_id
1 'polypeptide(L)'
;MRPRRPEHGRHGGALTALSVLALLADDGRALAQSNDTSRELPPVEVSGGVAPGRKMTAASRRAARSPAAGRRIFVSSATAQASDPRSAGSGARAAAGMASEITVSGDEINARPFTRPGEALEAVPGLIVTQHSGEGKANQYFLRGYNLDHGTDLAIIVDGVPVNMRTHAHGQGYADLNWLIPETIAAMDVRKGPYFADEGDFASVGSVHIGLIDSTRRLAQVSAGSFGYRRLLGMDSAKVGDGSLLVAGEIGTYDGPWDNPDNVRKLNGLVRYSQGTATDGMSLTGMAYVNKWNATDQVPQRAITSGLIGRYGSEDPSDGGHANRFALSGRIAQTDDVGSWKANAYLVKSQLDLFNNFTYFLDDPVLGDQFHQHDDRLMAGANVSRTLNGSFAGLPMQTTFGLQSRYDAIDLALTNTFRRGFIGNIRSDKVGEGSVGVFAENTVRWTDWLRTTLGWRGDYYAADVTSLFNAANSGRADAALGSPKFRMVLGPFNHTEFFLGAGYGMHSNDARGATTTENPTDPATRVTASPLLVRTRGGEVGVRSRIVPGLDSSLSLFLLDQDSEILFSGDAGDTSATRASRRYGFEWTNHYRPRSWIDIDADLAMTHARFRGRDDEQAAVHASLAGYPEAQIGNAPGNYIPNAPAMVASAGITLGEKTGWFGSARWRYIGASPLTEDNAFRSRPTGLVNARLGYRSENGWRIQFDVLNLFNSKANQITYAYGSLLKTDTLYNLCTSGTAPAAVCQNGVMDYVLHPVEPLTFRVTVAGTF
;
A
#
# COMPACT_ATOMS: atom_id res chain seq x y z
N MET A 1 -51.69 -17.08 41.30
CA MET A 1 -50.37 -17.33 41.87
C MET A 1 -49.30 -16.84 40.88
N ARG A 2 -48.64 -15.76 41.16
CA ARG A 2 -47.47 -15.21 40.42
C ARG A 2 -46.23 -15.56 41.23
N PRO A 3 -45.08 -15.91 40.62
CA PRO A 3 -43.81 -15.82 41.29
C PRO A 3 -43.03 -14.57 40.88
N ARG A 4 -42.25 -14.07 41.83
CA ARG A 4 -41.50 -12.85 41.91
C ARG A 4 -40.28 -12.85 40.98
N ARG A 5 -39.91 -11.63 40.46
CA ARG A 5 -38.61 -11.29 39.87
C ARG A 5 -37.54 -11.19 40.96
N PRO A 6 -36.29 -11.49 40.67
CA PRO A 6 -35.16 -10.91 41.37
C PRO A 6 -34.51 -9.79 40.53
N GLU A 7 -34.14 -8.71 41.21
CA GLU A 7 -33.28 -7.62 40.73
C GLU A 7 -31.87 -8.16 40.50
N HIS A 8 -31.25 -7.75 39.37
CA HIS A 8 -29.81 -7.93 39.18
C HIS A 8 -29.14 -6.61 38.81
N GLY A 9 -28.10 -6.34 39.60
CA GLY A 9 -27.26 -5.18 39.58
C GLY A 9 -26.43 -5.05 38.32
N ARG A 10 -26.14 -3.81 38.01
CA ARG A 10 -25.21 -3.34 36.96
C ARG A 10 -23.77 -3.67 37.36
N HIS A 11 -23.12 -4.61 36.66
CA HIS A 11 -21.66 -4.68 36.45
C HIS A 11 -21.41 -5.81 35.42
N GLY A 12 -20.95 -5.47 34.21
CA GLY A 12 -20.59 -6.50 33.21
C GLY A 12 -20.53 -5.99 31.80
N GLY A 13 -19.65 -5.08 31.52
CA GLY A 13 -19.39 -4.61 30.13
C GLY A 13 -17.96 -4.86 29.60
N ALA A 14 -17.09 -5.46 30.41
CA ALA A 14 -15.66 -5.56 30.04
C ALA A 14 -15.16 -7.00 29.72
N LEU A 15 -15.97 -8.00 29.87
CA LEU A 15 -15.54 -9.42 29.74
C LEU A 15 -15.89 -10.07 28.38
N THR A 16 -16.75 -9.47 27.60
CA THR A 16 -17.23 -10.08 26.33
C THR A 16 -16.26 -9.91 25.16
N ALA A 17 -15.32 -8.97 25.23
CA ALA A 17 -14.35 -8.77 24.14
C ALA A 17 -13.16 -9.75 24.16
N LEU A 18 -12.84 -10.30 25.34
CA LEU A 18 -11.75 -11.31 25.46
C LEU A 18 -12.19 -12.72 25.07
N SER A 19 -13.48 -13.02 25.19
CA SER A 19 -14.01 -14.35 24.86
C SER A 19 -14.09 -14.66 23.38
N VAL A 20 -14.12 -13.65 22.52
CA VAL A 20 -14.13 -13.83 21.06
C VAL A 20 -12.74 -14.15 20.51
N LEU A 21 -11.66 -13.71 21.17
CA LEU A 21 -10.29 -14.07 20.78
C LEU A 21 -9.92 -15.52 21.17
N ALA A 22 -10.57 -16.09 22.15
CA ALA A 22 -10.30 -17.46 22.60
C ALA A 22 -10.98 -18.55 21.74
N LEU A 23 -12.00 -18.19 20.95
CA LEU A 23 -12.74 -19.13 20.09
C LEU A 23 -12.15 -19.34 18.70
N LEU A 24 -11.08 -18.63 18.35
CA LEU A 24 -10.37 -18.76 17.06
C LEU A 24 -9.06 -19.57 17.17
N ALA A 25 -8.74 -20.14 18.33
CA ALA A 25 -7.47 -20.83 18.56
C ALA A 25 -7.58 -22.38 18.59
N ASP A 26 -8.73 -22.94 18.27
CA ASP A 26 -8.95 -24.38 18.48
C ASP A 26 -9.38 -25.14 17.20
N ASP A 27 -8.53 -25.08 16.16
CA ASP A 27 -8.54 -26.06 15.06
C ASP A 27 -7.15 -26.20 14.46
N GLY A 28 -6.30 -26.96 15.12
CA GLY A 28 -4.94 -27.24 14.63
C GLY A 28 -4.16 -28.20 15.50
N ARG A 29 -4.72 -29.37 15.86
CA ARG A 29 -3.95 -30.46 16.46
C ARG A 29 -4.01 -31.70 15.58
N ALA A 30 -2.87 -31.98 14.92
CA ALA A 30 -2.51 -33.36 14.56
C ALA A 30 -1.00 -33.55 14.59
N LEU A 31 -0.54 -34.25 15.64
CA LEU A 31 0.56 -35.23 15.68
C LEU A 31 2.01 -34.76 15.31
N ALA A 32 2.82 -34.55 16.33
CA ALA A 32 4.22 -34.96 16.28
C ALA A 32 4.61 -35.58 17.63
N GLN A 33 5.04 -36.84 17.60
CA GLN A 33 5.59 -37.58 18.72
C GLN A 33 6.98 -37.15 19.08
N SER A 34 7.20 -37.21 20.40
CA SER A 34 8.42 -36.99 21.17
C SER A 34 9.73 -37.60 20.66
N ASN A 35 10.84 -36.94 20.93
CA ASN A 35 11.98 -37.57 21.60
C ASN A 35 12.74 -36.57 22.46
N ASP A 36 12.90 -36.99 23.69
CA ASP A 36 13.48 -36.38 24.87
C ASP A 36 15.00 -36.43 24.84
N THR A 37 15.67 -35.34 25.15
CA THR A 37 16.95 -35.38 25.91
C THR A 37 17.22 -34.03 26.57
N SER A 38 16.99 -34.03 27.86
CA SER A 38 17.32 -32.99 28.84
C SER A 38 18.84 -32.75 28.94
N ARG A 39 19.24 -31.46 28.97
CA ARG A 39 20.45 -30.99 29.59
C ARG A 39 20.19 -29.72 30.41
N GLU A 40 20.27 -29.92 31.74
CA GLU A 40 20.25 -28.85 32.74
C GLU A 40 21.49 -27.95 32.63
N LEU A 41 21.33 -26.66 32.80
CA LEU A 41 22.38 -25.69 33.08
C LEU A 41 22.27 -25.20 34.52
N PRO A 42 23.41 -24.96 35.22
CA PRO A 42 23.44 -24.66 36.65
C PRO A 42 23.05 -23.20 36.97
N PRO A 43 22.61 -22.92 38.22
CA PRO A 43 22.11 -21.63 38.63
C PRO A 43 23.21 -20.61 38.91
N VAL A 44 22.96 -19.36 38.58
CA VAL A 44 23.81 -18.19 38.90
C VAL A 44 23.27 -17.53 40.16
N GLU A 45 24.03 -17.51 41.24
CA GLU A 45 23.77 -16.73 42.46
C GLU A 45 24.07 -15.27 42.25
N VAL A 46 23.12 -14.40 42.63
CA VAL A 46 23.32 -12.94 42.73
C VAL A 46 23.29 -12.56 44.20
N SER A 47 24.43 -12.16 44.74
CA SER A 47 24.53 -11.61 46.10
C SER A 47 24.19 -10.13 46.10
N GLY A 48 23.24 -9.76 46.96
CA GLY A 48 22.84 -8.38 47.19
C GLY A 48 23.72 -7.65 48.18
N GLY A 49 23.88 -6.35 47.93
CA GLY A 49 24.47 -5.39 48.89
C GLY A 49 23.55 -4.19 49.08
N VAL A 50 23.00 -4.07 50.27
CA VAL A 50 22.19 -2.93 50.74
C VAL A 50 23.08 -1.99 51.57
N ALA A 51 22.99 -0.69 51.33
CA ALA A 51 23.32 0.32 52.36
C ALA A 51 22.70 1.70 52.04
N PRO A 52 22.54 2.60 53.03
CA PRO A 52 21.22 3.15 53.35
C PRO A 52 21.04 4.65 53.03
N GLY A 53 19.81 5.10 53.14
CA GLY A 53 19.31 6.42 52.79
C GLY A 53 19.79 7.60 53.61
N ARG A 54 19.60 8.79 53.03
CA ARG A 54 19.59 10.06 53.75
C ARG A 54 18.46 10.94 53.23
N LYS A 55 17.51 11.20 54.13
CA LYS A 55 16.49 12.25 53.99
C LYS A 55 17.18 13.61 54.18
N MET A 56 16.77 14.60 53.37
CA MET A 56 16.73 15.98 53.86
C MET A 56 15.69 16.84 53.15
N THR A 57 15.04 17.60 53.93
CA THR A 57 13.85 18.42 53.93
C THR A 57 13.88 19.64 52.99
N ALA A 58 12.65 20.04 52.65
CA ALA A 58 12.30 21.27 51.95
C ALA A 58 12.69 22.58 52.67
N ALA A 59 13.04 23.59 51.87
CA ALA A 59 12.83 24.99 52.27
C ALA A 59 12.70 25.91 51.05
N SER A 60 11.65 26.67 51.05
CA SER A 60 11.27 27.75 50.16
C SER A 60 12.19 28.97 50.20
N ARG A 61 12.29 29.73 49.08
CA ARG A 61 12.10 31.20 48.95
C ARG A 61 12.61 31.74 47.60
N ARG A 62 11.72 32.22 46.87
CA ARG A 62 11.34 33.55 46.32
C ARG A 62 12.49 34.53 45.93
N ALA A 63 12.34 34.97 44.66
CA ALA A 63 12.53 36.30 44.04
C ALA A 63 13.88 36.63 43.38
N ALA A 64 13.85 36.94 42.12
CA ALA A 64 13.92 38.24 41.47
C ALA A 64 14.65 38.24 40.10
N ARG A 65 13.90 38.62 39.07
CA ARG A 65 14.21 39.49 37.89
C ARG A 65 15.53 39.33 37.11
N SER A 66 15.41 38.77 35.86
CA SER A 66 15.56 39.40 34.51
C SER A 66 16.94 39.93 34.09
N PRO A 67 17.18 40.04 32.75
CA PRO A 67 16.95 39.18 31.63
C PRO A 67 18.25 38.89 30.84
N ALA A 68 18.40 37.72 30.33
CA ALA A 68 19.38 37.46 29.26
C ALA A 68 18.63 36.88 28.07
N ALA A 69 18.76 37.50 26.91
CA ALA A 69 18.18 37.12 25.67
C ALA A 69 18.72 35.75 25.24
N GLY A 70 18.01 34.69 25.59
CA GLY A 70 18.24 33.36 25.09
C GLY A 70 17.67 33.26 23.68
N ARG A 71 18.55 33.25 22.70
CA ARG A 71 18.28 32.92 21.28
C ARG A 71 17.61 31.55 21.24
N ARG A 72 16.28 31.52 21.02
CA ARG A 72 15.55 30.27 20.79
C ARG A 72 16.06 29.68 19.47
N ILE A 73 16.85 28.64 19.59
CA ILE A 73 17.23 27.80 18.45
C ILE A 73 15.98 27.02 18.06
N PHE A 74 15.33 27.40 16.99
CA PHE A 74 14.31 26.57 16.35
C PHE A 74 15.03 25.42 15.66
N VAL A 75 15.09 24.29 16.31
CA VAL A 75 15.54 23.04 15.70
C VAL A 75 14.36 22.48 14.88
N SER A 76 14.42 22.69 13.58
CA SER A 76 13.54 21.99 12.64
C SER A 76 14.03 20.55 12.52
N SER A 77 13.37 19.60 13.16
CA SER A 77 13.60 18.18 12.96
C SER A 77 13.03 17.78 11.61
N ALA A 78 13.90 17.52 10.65
CA ALA A 78 13.55 16.94 9.36
C ALA A 78 13.45 15.39 9.43
N THR A 79 12.79 14.89 10.46
CA THR A 79 12.30 13.50 10.53
C THR A 79 10.81 13.61 10.73
N ALA A 80 10.03 12.91 9.92
CA ALA A 80 8.58 12.87 10.02
C ALA A 80 8.15 12.65 11.48
N GLN A 81 7.83 13.74 12.17
CA GLN A 81 7.10 13.68 13.41
C GLN A 81 5.67 13.39 13.00
N ALA A 82 5.15 12.23 13.37
CA ALA A 82 3.72 12.08 13.51
C ALA A 82 3.27 13.21 14.46
N SER A 83 2.76 14.29 13.89
CA SER A 83 2.28 15.45 14.64
C SER A 83 1.10 14.98 15.49
N ASP A 84 1.08 15.38 16.76
CA ASP A 84 -0.09 15.23 17.62
C ASP A 84 -1.31 15.76 16.85
N PRO A 85 -2.36 14.95 16.59
CA PRO A 85 -3.54 15.40 15.83
C PRO A 85 -4.24 16.60 16.46
N ARG A 86 -3.95 16.93 17.73
CA ARG A 86 -4.52 18.08 18.43
C ARG A 86 -3.79 19.40 18.14
N SER A 87 -2.60 19.36 17.51
CA SER A 87 -1.83 20.54 17.14
C SER A 87 -1.92 20.91 15.65
N ALA A 88 -2.65 20.15 14.83
CA ALA A 88 -2.85 20.38 13.40
C ALA A 88 -3.83 21.55 13.09
N GLY A 89 -4.16 22.37 14.08
CA GLY A 89 -4.77 23.68 13.87
C GLY A 89 -3.72 24.68 13.42
N SER A 90 -3.67 24.99 12.12
CA SER A 90 -3.07 26.19 11.48
C SER A 90 -1.64 26.60 11.89
N GLY A 91 -0.75 25.68 12.25
CA GLY A 91 0.61 26.02 12.67
C GLY A 91 1.65 25.08 12.07
N ALA A 92 2.50 25.62 11.21
CA ALA A 92 3.80 25.08 10.77
C ALA A 92 3.85 23.58 10.52
N ARG A 93 3.44 23.13 9.31
CA ARG A 93 3.94 21.88 8.73
C ARG A 93 5.46 21.87 8.87
N ALA A 94 6.04 20.75 9.29
CA ALA A 94 7.49 20.59 9.36
C ALA A 94 8.12 21.05 8.03
N ALA A 95 9.30 21.65 8.07
CA ALA A 95 9.97 22.13 6.87
C ALA A 95 10.26 20.95 5.94
N ALA A 96 9.56 20.89 4.81
CA ALA A 96 9.70 19.82 3.83
C ALA A 96 11.14 19.69 3.32
N GLY A 97 11.56 18.46 3.06
CA GLY A 97 12.84 18.16 2.43
C GLY A 97 12.80 18.23 0.91
N MET A 98 11.60 18.03 0.32
CA MET A 98 11.33 18.08 -1.12
C MET A 98 10.01 18.79 -1.40
N ALA A 99 9.85 19.33 -2.62
CA ALA A 99 8.60 19.97 -3.05
C ALA A 99 7.42 19.00 -3.09
N SER A 100 7.69 17.74 -3.40
CA SER A 100 6.73 16.65 -3.49
C SER A 100 6.41 15.96 -2.14
N GLU A 101 7.04 16.39 -1.03
CA GLU A 101 6.75 15.87 0.32
C GLU A 101 5.53 16.55 0.92
N ILE A 102 4.54 15.77 1.36
CA ILE A 102 3.30 16.27 1.97
C ILE A 102 2.87 15.42 3.15
N THR A 103 2.09 16.02 4.05
CA THR A 103 1.34 15.34 5.12
C THR A 103 -0.15 15.62 4.92
N VAL A 104 -0.98 14.58 4.94
CA VAL A 104 -2.44 14.66 4.87
C VAL A 104 -3.02 14.14 6.18
N SER A 105 -3.89 14.92 6.83
CA SER A 105 -4.50 14.49 8.09
C SER A 105 -5.57 13.41 7.89
N GLY A 106 -5.81 12.59 8.92
CA GLY A 106 -6.88 11.59 8.90
C GLY A 106 -8.27 12.20 8.70
N ASP A 107 -8.50 13.41 9.20
CA ASP A 107 -9.75 14.14 8.98
C ASP A 107 -9.93 14.53 7.51
N GLU A 108 -8.89 14.99 6.82
CA GLU A 108 -8.92 15.31 5.38
C GLU A 108 -9.15 14.04 4.54
N ILE A 109 -8.52 12.91 4.92
CA ILE A 109 -8.72 11.61 4.28
C ILE A 109 -10.18 11.18 4.44
N ASN A 110 -10.71 11.17 5.66
CA ASN A 110 -12.06 10.69 5.96
C ASN A 110 -13.18 11.65 5.49
N ALA A 111 -12.85 12.90 5.15
CA ALA A 111 -13.79 13.82 4.50
C ALA A 111 -14.10 13.45 3.04
N ARG A 112 -13.25 12.63 2.41
CA ARG A 112 -13.39 12.18 1.02
C ARG A 112 -14.36 10.99 0.93
N PRO A 113 -15.30 10.95 -0.04
CA PRO A 113 -16.05 9.74 -0.32
C PRO A 113 -15.19 8.75 -1.10
N PHE A 114 -15.09 7.52 -0.63
CA PHE A 114 -14.37 6.43 -1.32
C PHE A 114 -15.13 5.10 -1.19
N THR A 115 -14.85 4.18 -2.11
CA THR A 115 -15.52 2.87 -2.17
C THR A 115 -14.82 1.86 -1.29
N ARG A 116 -13.48 1.85 -1.28
CA ARG A 116 -12.61 0.84 -0.66
C ARG A 116 -11.57 1.49 0.26
N PRO A 117 -11.09 0.80 1.29
CA PRO A 117 -10.07 1.35 2.20
C PRO A 117 -8.79 1.81 1.48
N GLY A 118 -8.35 1.08 0.45
CA GLY A 118 -7.15 1.43 -0.33
C GLY A 118 -7.26 2.77 -1.06
N GLU A 119 -8.47 3.23 -1.40
CA GLU A 119 -8.70 4.55 -2.01
C GLU A 119 -8.38 5.73 -1.07
N ALA A 120 -8.15 5.46 0.24
CA ALA A 120 -7.58 6.46 1.15
C ALA A 120 -6.23 7.00 0.64
N LEU A 121 -5.46 6.18 -0.11
CA LEU A 121 -4.21 6.58 -0.73
C LEU A 121 -4.40 7.63 -1.86
N GLU A 122 -5.60 7.82 -2.42
CA GLU A 122 -5.86 8.91 -3.37
C GLU A 122 -5.80 10.30 -2.72
N ALA A 123 -5.56 10.37 -1.40
CA ALA A 123 -5.13 11.59 -0.73
C ALA A 123 -3.71 12.02 -1.13
N VAL A 124 -2.92 11.12 -1.70
CA VAL A 124 -1.60 11.39 -2.29
C VAL A 124 -1.79 12.05 -3.66
N PRO A 125 -1.32 13.28 -3.89
CA PRO A 125 -1.46 13.94 -5.18
C PRO A 125 -0.86 13.11 -6.32
N GLY A 126 -1.58 12.97 -7.43
CA GLY A 126 -1.13 12.21 -8.60
C GLY A 126 -1.19 10.69 -8.46
N LEU A 127 -1.65 10.16 -7.33
CA LEU A 127 -1.89 8.73 -7.14
C LEU A 127 -3.35 8.40 -7.48
N ILE A 128 -3.55 7.35 -8.26
CA ILE A 128 -4.87 6.76 -8.55
C ILE A 128 -4.87 5.31 -8.09
N VAL A 129 -5.99 4.90 -7.53
CA VAL A 129 -6.27 3.54 -7.06
C VAL A 129 -7.36 2.92 -7.92
N THR A 130 -7.14 1.73 -8.46
CA THR A 130 -8.12 1.00 -9.25
C THR A 130 -8.29 -0.43 -8.73
N GLN A 131 -9.32 -1.12 -9.23
CA GLN A 131 -9.56 -2.52 -8.96
C GLN A 131 -9.76 -3.26 -10.28
N HIS A 132 -9.14 -4.43 -10.44
CA HIS A 132 -9.27 -5.22 -11.66
C HIS A 132 -9.98 -6.57 -11.45
N SER A 133 -10.26 -6.94 -10.22
CA SER A 133 -11.03 -8.14 -9.86
C SER A 133 -11.68 -7.93 -8.48
N GLY A 134 -12.23 -8.98 -7.86
CA GLY A 134 -13.01 -8.93 -6.63
C GLY A 134 -12.47 -8.09 -5.46
N GLU A 135 -13.37 -7.70 -4.59
CA GLU A 135 -13.19 -6.72 -3.51
C GLU A 135 -12.17 -7.10 -2.42
N GLY A 136 -11.80 -8.36 -2.29
CA GLY A 136 -10.89 -8.82 -1.23
C GLY A 136 -9.41 -8.84 -1.62
N LYS A 137 -9.09 -8.56 -2.88
CA LYS A 137 -7.75 -8.50 -3.42
C LYS A 137 -7.15 -7.10 -3.26
N ALA A 138 -5.82 -6.97 -3.17
CA ALA A 138 -5.14 -5.68 -3.18
C ALA A 138 -5.55 -4.82 -4.38
N ASN A 139 -5.63 -3.52 -4.18
CA ASN A 139 -5.84 -2.58 -5.26
C ASN A 139 -4.61 -2.45 -6.14
N GLN A 140 -4.80 -1.90 -7.34
CA GLN A 140 -3.74 -1.51 -8.23
C GLN A 140 -3.50 0.01 -8.12
N TYR A 141 -2.23 0.41 -8.09
CA TYR A 141 -1.82 1.78 -7.83
C TYR A 141 -1.08 2.37 -9.03
N PHE A 142 -1.33 3.65 -9.33
CA PHE A 142 -0.66 4.39 -10.40
C PHE A 142 -0.08 5.69 -9.86
N LEU A 143 1.21 5.90 -10.05
CA LEU A 143 1.91 7.12 -9.64
C LEU A 143 3.09 7.41 -10.59
N ARG A 144 3.27 8.65 -11.01
CA ARG A 144 4.39 9.08 -11.87
C ARG A 144 4.56 8.22 -13.14
N GLY A 145 3.44 7.78 -13.76
CA GLY A 145 3.47 6.92 -14.94
C GLY A 145 3.95 5.49 -14.69
N TYR A 146 4.06 5.06 -13.43
CA TYR A 146 4.19 3.67 -13.09
C TYR A 146 2.81 3.02 -12.99
N ASN A 147 2.69 1.84 -13.56
CA ASN A 147 1.76 0.83 -13.09
C ASN A 147 2.48 0.09 -11.96
N LEU A 148 2.14 0.41 -10.72
CA LEU A 148 2.79 -0.14 -9.53
C LEU A 148 2.28 -1.54 -9.21
N ASP A 149 1.52 -2.12 -10.14
CA ASP A 149 0.79 -3.35 -9.92
C ASP A 149 0.06 -3.30 -8.57
N HIS A 150 0.27 -4.20 -7.67
CA HIS A 150 -0.33 -4.19 -6.34
C HIS A 150 0.55 -3.55 -5.27
N GLY A 151 1.54 -2.71 -5.64
CA GLY A 151 2.35 -1.96 -4.68
C GLY A 151 3.85 -1.91 -4.94
N THR A 152 4.35 -2.46 -6.05
CA THR A 152 5.77 -2.34 -6.41
C THR A 152 6.18 -0.87 -6.53
N ASP A 153 7.42 -0.54 -6.16
CA ASP A 153 8.00 0.80 -6.26
C ASP A 153 7.30 1.93 -5.45
N LEU A 154 6.22 1.61 -4.71
CA LEU A 154 5.60 2.49 -3.71
C LEU A 154 5.63 1.80 -2.34
N ALA A 155 6.53 2.21 -1.47
CA ALA A 155 6.59 1.68 -0.11
C ALA A 155 5.39 2.17 0.71
N ILE A 156 4.59 1.25 1.23
CA ILE A 156 3.46 1.56 2.11
C ILE A 156 3.78 1.02 3.50
N ILE A 157 3.79 1.91 4.49
CA ILE A 157 4.12 1.58 5.88
C ILE A 157 2.97 2.04 6.77
N VAL A 158 2.41 1.16 7.60
CA VAL A 158 1.37 1.49 8.57
C VAL A 158 1.91 1.29 9.98
N ASP A 159 1.99 2.36 10.75
CA ASP A 159 2.52 2.39 12.13
C ASP A 159 3.92 1.71 12.27
N GLY A 160 4.78 1.90 11.25
CA GLY A 160 6.12 1.33 11.17
C GLY A 160 6.20 -0.11 10.64
N VAL A 161 5.07 -0.72 10.27
CA VAL A 161 5.00 -2.06 9.68
C VAL A 161 4.91 -1.94 8.16
N PRO A 162 5.83 -2.53 7.38
CA PRO A 162 5.71 -2.58 5.92
C PRO A 162 4.47 -3.37 5.50
N VAL A 163 3.75 -2.84 4.50
CA VAL A 163 2.60 -3.52 3.89
C VAL A 163 3.03 -4.38 2.71
N ASN A 164 3.96 -3.88 1.91
CA ASN A 164 4.47 -4.54 0.71
C ASN A 164 5.11 -5.90 1.04
N MET A 165 4.66 -6.93 0.37
CA MET A 165 5.20 -8.29 0.44
C MET A 165 6.15 -8.53 -0.73
N ARG A 166 7.41 -8.92 -0.46
CA ARG A 166 8.47 -9.04 -1.47
C ARG A 166 8.16 -10.14 -2.46
N THR A 167 8.52 -11.36 -2.13
CA THR A 167 8.06 -12.57 -2.82
C THR A 167 6.60 -12.80 -2.47
N HIS A 168 5.72 -12.96 -3.46
CA HIS A 168 4.29 -13.18 -3.18
C HIS A 168 3.64 -14.01 -4.29
N ALA A 169 2.67 -14.87 -3.94
CA ALA A 169 2.02 -15.77 -4.89
C ALA A 169 1.31 -15.04 -6.04
N HIS A 170 0.77 -13.84 -5.77
CA HIS A 170 0.07 -13.05 -6.80
C HIS A 170 1.01 -12.13 -7.58
N GLY A 171 2.02 -11.57 -6.94
CA GLY A 171 2.98 -10.66 -7.55
C GLY A 171 3.81 -9.95 -6.50
N GLN A 172 5.09 -9.72 -6.78
CA GLN A 172 5.98 -9.06 -5.84
C GLN A 172 5.50 -7.66 -5.45
N GLY A 173 5.82 -7.24 -4.24
CA GLY A 173 5.41 -5.94 -3.72
C GLY A 173 3.95 -5.85 -3.28
N TYR A 174 3.21 -6.97 -3.33
CA TYR A 174 1.78 -7.02 -3.00
C TYR A 174 1.44 -6.27 -1.72
N ALA A 175 0.62 -5.22 -1.83
CA ALA A 175 0.25 -4.31 -0.74
C ALA A 175 -1.27 -4.20 -0.60
N ASP A 176 -1.85 -5.12 0.17
CA ASP A 176 -3.27 -5.10 0.52
C ASP A 176 -3.53 -4.14 1.69
N LEU A 177 -4.50 -3.25 1.52
CA LEU A 177 -4.99 -2.32 2.53
C LEU A 177 -6.45 -2.58 2.95
N ASN A 178 -7.08 -3.69 2.53
CA ASN A 178 -8.47 -4.00 2.89
C ASN A 178 -8.67 -4.17 4.40
N TRP A 179 -7.61 -4.45 5.15
CA TRP A 179 -7.60 -4.55 6.61
C TRP A 179 -7.48 -3.19 7.33
N LEU A 180 -7.21 -2.09 6.63
CA LEU A 180 -7.13 -0.76 7.23
C LEU A 180 -8.53 -0.23 7.52
N ILE A 181 -8.76 0.21 8.76
CA ILE A 181 -9.97 0.95 9.15
C ILE A 181 -9.66 2.44 8.96
N PRO A 182 -10.21 3.12 7.95
CA PRO A 182 -9.79 4.50 7.61
C PRO A 182 -9.97 5.50 8.75
N GLU A 183 -10.96 5.28 9.60
CA GLU A 183 -11.22 6.14 10.77
C GLU A 183 -10.13 6.04 11.85
N THR A 184 -9.24 5.05 11.77
CA THR A 184 -8.08 4.94 12.67
C THR A 184 -6.85 5.69 12.16
N ILE A 185 -6.88 6.26 10.95
CA ILE A 185 -5.76 7.02 10.41
C ILE A 185 -5.64 8.36 11.13
N ALA A 186 -4.47 8.63 11.70
CA ALA A 186 -4.12 9.93 12.28
C ALA A 186 -3.62 10.91 11.21
N ALA A 187 -2.68 10.45 10.41
CA ALA A 187 -2.09 11.20 9.30
C ALA A 187 -1.40 10.25 8.32
N MET A 188 -1.14 10.76 7.14
CA MET A 188 -0.40 10.10 6.07
C MET A 188 0.73 11.03 5.64
N ASP A 189 1.99 10.60 5.86
CA ASP A 189 3.19 11.29 5.40
C ASP A 189 3.64 10.68 4.09
N VAL A 190 3.78 11.49 3.06
CA VAL A 190 4.08 11.09 1.70
C VAL A 190 5.39 11.69 1.26
N ARG A 191 6.27 10.86 0.71
CA ARG A 191 7.54 11.25 0.11
C ARG A 191 7.64 10.65 -1.26
N LYS A 192 7.95 11.46 -2.27
CA LYS A 192 8.07 10.95 -3.64
C LYS A 192 9.51 11.00 -4.10
N GLY A 193 9.90 9.95 -4.83
CA GLY A 193 11.25 9.76 -5.34
C GLY A 193 12.26 9.24 -4.31
N PRO A 194 13.42 8.76 -4.78
CA PRO A 194 14.38 8.02 -3.97
C PRO A 194 15.38 8.94 -3.24
N TYR A 195 14.92 9.99 -2.56
CA TYR A 195 15.80 11.05 -2.04
C TYR A 195 16.06 10.98 -0.53
N PHE A 196 15.45 10.03 0.19
CA PHE A 196 15.49 9.92 1.65
C PHE A 196 16.29 8.68 2.05
N ALA A 197 17.25 8.80 3.00
CA ALA A 197 18.16 7.71 3.32
C ALA A 197 17.49 6.62 4.18
N ASP A 198 16.46 6.95 4.94
CA ASP A 198 15.64 6.02 5.72
C ASP A 198 14.64 5.20 4.89
N GLU A 199 14.44 5.57 3.61
CA GLU A 199 13.60 4.83 2.68
C GLU A 199 14.40 3.76 1.94
N GLY A 200 13.90 2.51 1.97
CA GLY A 200 14.55 1.33 1.40
C GLY A 200 13.75 0.72 0.25
N ASP A 201 13.39 -0.55 0.44
CA ASP A 201 12.71 -1.37 -0.55
C ASP A 201 11.38 -0.76 -1.00
N PHE A 202 11.06 -0.87 -2.30
CA PHE A 202 9.86 -0.33 -2.96
C PHE A 202 9.68 1.19 -2.87
N ALA A 203 10.67 1.96 -2.38
CA ALA A 203 10.56 3.41 -2.28
C ALA A 203 11.14 4.17 -3.50
N SER A 204 11.20 3.53 -4.67
CA SER A 204 11.76 4.10 -5.90
C SER A 204 10.92 5.27 -6.44
N VAL A 205 9.60 5.12 -6.45
CA VAL A 205 8.65 6.16 -6.88
C VAL A 205 8.25 7.04 -5.71
N GLY A 206 8.14 6.43 -4.52
CA GLY A 206 7.81 7.11 -3.29
C GLY A 206 7.50 6.19 -2.14
N SER A 207 7.17 6.79 -1.00
CA SER A 207 6.71 6.11 0.20
C SER A 207 5.51 6.82 0.82
N VAL A 208 4.67 6.04 1.49
CA VAL A 208 3.51 6.51 2.24
C VAL A 208 3.56 5.90 3.64
N HIS A 209 3.72 6.75 4.66
CA HIS A 209 3.71 6.37 6.06
C HIS A 209 2.38 6.74 6.70
N ILE A 210 1.59 5.76 7.08
CA ILE A 210 0.28 5.92 7.70
C ILE A 210 0.44 5.76 9.22
N GLY A 211 0.22 6.85 9.96
CA GLY A 211 0.16 6.85 11.41
C GLY A 211 -1.26 6.56 11.91
N LEU A 212 -1.38 5.80 13.00
CA LEU A 212 -2.65 5.50 13.64
C LEU A 212 -2.94 6.45 14.80
N ILE A 213 -4.23 6.71 15.08
CA ILE A 213 -4.66 7.47 16.23
C ILE A 213 -4.35 6.72 17.54
N ASP A 214 -4.01 7.45 18.60
CA ASP A 214 -3.74 6.89 19.93
C ASP A 214 -5.00 6.80 20.80
N SER A 215 -6.02 7.60 20.50
CA SER A 215 -7.29 7.61 21.21
C SER A 215 -8.41 8.22 20.39
N THR A 216 -9.64 7.88 20.72
CA THR A 216 -10.85 8.47 20.13
C THR A 216 -11.95 8.60 21.18
N ARG A 217 -12.96 9.41 20.91
CA ARG A 217 -14.23 9.32 21.62
C ARG A 217 -14.95 8.04 21.18
N ARG A 218 -15.82 7.52 22.03
CA ARG A 218 -16.66 6.37 21.65
C ARG A 218 -17.41 6.69 20.35
N LEU A 219 -17.22 5.87 19.33
CA LEU A 219 -17.85 5.97 18.02
C LEU A 219 -18.63 4.69 17.75
N ALA A 220 -19.89 4.83 17.37
CA ALA A 220 -20.67 3.76 16.75
C ALA A 220 -21.18 4.25 15.40
N GLN A 221 -20.95 3.46 14.34
CA GLN A 221 -21.34 3.82 12.97
C GLN A 221 -21.98 2.64 12.26
N VAL A 222 -23.11 2.90 11.60
CA VAL A 222 -23.81 1.97 10.72
C VAL A 222 -23.90 2.60 9.33
N SER A 223 -23.55 1.83 8.32
CA SER A 223 -23.68 2.25 6.93
C SER A 223 -24.42 1.19 6.13
N ALA A 224 -25.26 1.63 5.20
CA ALA A 224 -25.96 0.79 4.24
C ALA A 224 -25.97 1.48 2.87
N GLY A 225 -26.03 0.70 1.79
CA GLY A 225 -25.99 1.25 0.45
C GLY A 225 -26.41 0.29 -0.64
N SER A 226 -26.22 0.71 -1.88
CA SER A 226 -26.49 -0.08 -3.09
C SER A 226 -25.71 -1.40 -3.07
N PHE A 227 -26.20 -2.38 -3.78
CA PHE A 227 -25.53 -3.66 -4.04
C PHE A 227 -25.16 -4.42 -2.76
N GLY A 228 -26.07 -4.45 -1.77
CA GLY A 228 -25.84 -5.19 -0.53
C GLY A 228 -24.77 -4.60 0.41
N TYR A 229 -24.29 -3.37 0.18
CA TYR A 229 -23.31 -2.75 1.04
C TYR A 229 -23.86 -2.54 2.45
N ARG A 230 -23.17 -3.11 3.44
CA ARG A 230 -23.45 -2.89 4.86
C ARG A 230 -22.14 -2.85 5.63
N ARG A 231 -22.03 -1.91 6.56
CA ARG A 231 -20.85 -1.77 7.40
C ARG A 231 -21.27 -1.36 8.81
N LEU A 232 -20.73 -2.07 9.80
CA LEU A 232 -20.81 -1.72 11.21
C LEU A 232 -19.39 -1.43 11.70
N LEU A 233 -19.19 -0.27 12.33
CA LEU A 233 -17.93 0.12 12.93
C LEU A 233 -18.18 0.55 14.38
N GLY A 234 -17.39 0.03 15.31
CA GLY A 234 -17.34 0.46 16.70
C GLY A 234 -15.91 0.82 17.08
N MET A 235 -15.72 1.96 17.76
CA MET A 235 -14.42 2.38 18.30
C MET A 235 -14.64 3.00 19.69
N ASP A 236 -13.69 2.74 20.59
CA ASP A 236 -13.68 3.38 21.93
C ASP A 236 -12.25 3.48 22.46
N SER A 237 -12.03 4.37 23.39
CA SER A 237 -10.77 4.48 24.11
C SER A 237 -10.99 4.65 25.61
N ALA A 238 -10.16 3.95 26.37
CA ALA A 238 -10.11 4.07 27.81
C ALA A 238 -8.72 4.47 28.28
N LYS A 239 -8.66 5.28 29.34
CA LYS A 239 -7.40 5.56 30.04
C LYS A 239 -7.00 4.31 30.83
N VAL A 240 -5.77 3.82 30.59
CA VAL A 240 -5.19 2.66 31.28
C VAL A 240 -3.81 3.06 31.80
N GLY A 241 -3.67 3.19 33.12
CA GLY A 241 -2.47 3.76 33.73
C GLY A 241 -2.23 5.19 33.23
N ASP A 242 -1.03 5.46 32.76
CA ASP A 242 -0.64 6.74 32.16
C ASP A 242 -0.89 6.81 30.65
N GLY A 243 -1.39 5.73 30.06
CA GLY A 243 -1.65 5.60 28.63
C GLY A 243 -3.13 5.55 28.26
N SER A 244 -3.37 5.32 26.98
CA SER A 244 -4.68 5.12 26.36
C SER A 244 -4.75 3.75 25.71
N LEU A 245 -5.83 3.02 25.92
CA LEU A 245 -6.17 1.81 25.20
C LEU A 245 -7.28 2.13 24.20
N LEU A 246 -6.98 2.07 22.91
CA LEU A 246 -7.91 2.17 21.79
C LEU A 246 -8.33 0.78 21.34
N VAL A 247 -9.62 0.59 21.11
CA VAL A 247 -10.20 -0.62 20.49
C VAL A 247 -11.05 -0.18 19.31
N ALA A 248 -10.91 -0.83 18.16
CA ALA A 248 -11.74 -0.62 16.99
C ALA A 248 -12.15 -1.98 16.39
N GLY A 249 -13.38 -2.07 15.88
CA GLY A 249 -13.89 -3.28 15.23
C GLY A 249 -14.85 -2.93 14.09
N GLU A 250 -14.69 -3.63 12.97
CA GLU A 250 -15.46 -3.43 11.74
C GLU A 250 -16.01 -4.78 11.23
N ILE A 251 -17.26 -4.78 10.84
CA ILE A 251 -17.91 -5.87 10.10
C ILE A 251 -18.47 -5.28 8.83
N GLY A 252 -18.19 -5.90 7.68
CA GLY A 252 -18.64 -5.44 6.38
C GLY A 252 -19.16 -6.55 5.48
N THR A 253 -20.19 -6.23 4.69
CA THR A 253 -20.69 -7.09 3.59
C THR A 253 -20.87 -6.24 2.33
N TYR A 254 -20.66 -6.86 1.17
CA TYR A 254 -20.87 -6.22 -0.13
C TYR A 254 -21.05 -7.28 -1.23
N ASP A 255 -22.00 -7.08 -2.11
CA ASP A 255 -22.29 -7.98 -3.22
C ASP A 255 -21.78 -7.45 -4.57
N GLY A 256 -21.56 -6.13 -4.67
CA GLY A 256 -21.20 -5.48 -5.93
C GLY A 256 -22.33 -5.45 -6.96
N PRO A 257 -22.15 -4.75 -8.09
CA PRO A 257 -23.12 -4.70 -9.20
C PRO A 257 -23.02 -5.90 -10.14
N TRP A 258 -22.25 -6.93 -9.77
CA TRP A 258 -21.89 -8.07 -10.61
C TRP A 258 -23.03 -9.05 -10.76
N ASP A 259 -23.15 -9.67 -11.94
CA ASP A 259 -24.14 -10.73 -12.21
C ASP A 259 -23.86 -11.95 -11.30
N ASN A 260 -22.58 -12.21 -11.00
CA ASN A 260 -22.13 -13.13 -9.95
C ASN A 260 -21.72 -12.32 -8.71
N PRO A 261 -22.56 -12.23 -7.66
CA PRO A 261 -22.30 -11.38 -6.51
C PRO A 261 -20.97 -11.70 -5.81
N ASP A 262 -20.22 -10.67 -5.42
CA ASP A 262 -18.94 -10.83 -4.71
C ASP A 262 -19.09 -11.48 -3.34
N ASN A 263 -20.27 -11.39 -2.70
CA ASN A 263 -20.55 -11.98 -1.38
C ASN A 263 -19.45 -11.68 -0.35
N VAL A 264 -18.91 -10.49 -0.37
CA VAL A 264 -17.84 -10.07 0.57
C VAL A 264 -18.31 -10.20 2.00
N ARG A 265 -17.46 -10.82 2.83
CA ARG A 265 -17.66 -10.94 4.29
C ARG A 265 -16.36 -10.61 4.99
N LYS A 266 -16.29 -9.39 5.52
CA LYS A 266 -15.10 -8.82 6.14
C LYS A 266 -15.31 -8.65 7.64
N LEU A 267 -14.31 -9.10 8.40
CA LEU A 267 -14.15 -8.82 9.83
C LEU A 267 -12.78 -8.18 10.05
N ASN A 268 -12.76 -7.08 10.79
CA ASN A 268 -11.53 -6.33 11.03
C ASN A 268 -11.51 -5.84 12.48
N GLY A 269 -10.35 -5.90 13.14
CA GLY A 269 -10.19 -5.49 14.52
C GLY A 269 -8.80 -4.90 14.78
N LEU A 270 -8.76 -3.92 15.67
CA LEU A 270 -7.53 -3.26 16.13
C LEU A 270 -7.62 -3.00 17.63
N VAL A 271 -6.54 -3.29 18.33
CA VAL A 271 -6.31 -2.93 19.74
C VAL A 271 -4.97 -2.24 19.82
N ARG A 272 -4.93 -1.03 20.40
CA ARG A 272 -3.71 -0.25 20.51
C ARG A 272 -3.60 0.35 21.92
N TYR A 273 -2.52 0.04 22.60
CA TYR A 273 -2.09 0.77 23.80
C TYR A 273 -1.03 1.79 23.43
N SER A 274 -1.17 3.02 23.90
CA SER A 274 -0.19 4.09 23.67
C SER A 274 0.01 4.91 24.93
N GLN A 275 1.25 5.33 25.16
CA GLN A 275 1.65 6.18 26.29
C GLN A 275 2.65 7.24 25.80
N GLY A 276 2.50 8.48 26.28
CA GLY A 276 3.36 9.59 25.89
C GLY A 276 3.00 10.16 24.51
N THR A 277 3.99 10.54 23.74
CA THR A 277 3.86 11.17 22.42
C THR A 277 4.58 10.39 21.34
N ALA A 278 4.45 10.81 20.09
CA ALA A 278 5.17 10.21 18.96
C ALA A 278 6.70 10.35 19.05
N THR A 279 7.19 11.32 19.82
CA THR A 279 8.62 11.62 20.03
C THR A 279 9.14 11.19 21.38
N ASP A 280 8.24 11.03 22.36
CA ASP A 280 8.54 10.63 23.72
C ASP A 280 7.43 9.73 24.24
N GLY A 281 7.48 8.45 23.91
CA GLY A 281 6.45 7.52 24.26
C GLY A 281 6.60 6.15 23.61
N MET A 282 5.59 5.33 23.85
CA MET A 282 5.54 3.98 23.29
C MET A 282 4.14 3.64 22.82
N SER A 283 4.04 2.67 21.90
CA SER A 283 2.77 2.04 21.53
C SER A 283 2.95 0.55 21.26
N LEU A 284 1.88 -0.22 21.53
CA LEU A 284 1.75 -1.63 21.18
C LEU A 284 0.41 -1.79 20.45
N THR A 285 0.45 -2.34 19.24
CA THR A 285 -0.74 -2.48 18.37
C THR A 285 -0.90 -3.92 17.97
N GLY A 286 -2.08 -4.50 18.24
CA GLY A 286 -2.54 -5.79 17.73
C GLY A 286 -3.64 -5.57 16.70
N MET A 287 -3.63 -6.35 15.63
CA MET A 287 -4.55 -6.23 14.51
C MET A 287 -4.95 -7.62 14.00
N ALA A 288 -6.23 -7.76 13.62
CA ALA A 288 -6.79 -8.99 13.06
C ALA A 288 -7.73 -8.66 11.91
N TYR A 289 -7.57 -9.37 10.79
CA TYR A 289 -8.40 -9.21 9.59
C TYR A 289 -8.69 -10.57 8.97
N VAL A 290 -9.93 -10.77 8.57
CA VAL A 290 -10.38 -11.92 7.80
C VAL A 290 -11.38 -11.45 6.75
N ASN A 291 -11.22 -11.91 5.52
CA ASN A 291 -12.14 -11.61 4.42
C ASN A 291 -12.32 -12.82 3.50
N LYS A 292 -13.52 -12.96 2.96
CA LYS A 292 -13.87 -13.94 1.95
C LYS A 292 -14.76 -13.28 0.89
N TRP A 293 -14.53 -13.63 -0.38
CA TRP A 293 -15.27 -13.05 -1.51
C TRP A 293 -15.35 -14.00 -2.71
N ASN A 294 -16.32 -13.79 -3.60
CA ASN A 294 -16.24 -14.17 -4.99
C ASN A 294 -15.69 -13.01 -5.81
N ALA A 295 -15.31 -13.25 -7.07
CA ALA A 295 -14.80 -12.22 -7.95
C ALA A 295 -15.47 -12.28 -9.33
N THR A 296 -15.65 -11.11 -9.91
CA THR A 296 -15.75 -10.94 -11.35
C THR A 296 -14.43 -10.37 -11.78
N ASP A 297 -13.60 -11.18 -12.44
CA ASP A 297 -12.32 -10.74 -12.99
C ASP A 297 -12.52 -9.82 -14.20
N GLN A 298 -11.45 -9.30 -14.77
CA GLN A 298 -11.52 -8.53 -16.00
C GLN A 298 -11.94 -9.46 -17.16
N VAL A 299 -12.81 -8.96 -18.04
CA VAL A 299 -13.42 -9.75 -19.12
C VAL A 299 -13.10 -9.19 -20.50
N PRO A 300 -12.93 -10.05 -21.54
CA PRO A 300 -12.69 -9.61 -22.92
C PRO A 300 -13.87 -8.79 -23.46
N GLN A 301 -13.58 -7.69 -24.14
CA GLN A 301 -14.60 -6.84 -24.72
C GLN A 301 -15.47 -7.59 -25.72
N ARG A 302 -14.94 -8.55 -26.45
CA ARG A 302 -15.68 -9.37 -27.41
C ARG A 302 -16.75 -10.24 -26.75
N ALA A 303 -16.54 -10.71 -25.50
CA ALA A 303 -17.57 -11.45 -24.76
C ALA A 303 -18.80 -10.57 -24.48
N ILE A 304 -18.56 -9.29 -24.17
CA ILE A 304 -19.65 -8.32 -23.96
C ILE A 304 -20.31 -7.93 -25.29
N THR A 305 -19.53 -7.66 -26.34
CA THR A 305 -20.06 -7.20 -27.63
C THR A 305 -20.80 -8.28 -28.41
N SER A 306 -20.45 -9.54 -28.24
CA SER A 306 -21.18 -10.67 -28.80
C SER A 306 -22.46 -11.01 -28.02
N GLY A 307 -22.63 -10.46 -26.83
CA GLY A 307 -23.75 -10.76 -25.94
C GLY A 307 -23.61 -12.08 -25.19
N LEU A 308 -22.40 -12.65 -25.12
CA LEU A 308 -22.12 -13.85 -24.35
C LEU A 308 -22.31 -13.57 -22.84
N ILE A 309 -21.83 -12.41 -22.36
CA ILE A 309 -22.06 -11.90 -21.01
C ILE A 309 -22.52 -10.44 -21.04
N GLY A 310 -23.13 -10.00 -19.93
CA GLY A 310 -23.38 -8.58 -19.67
C GLY A 310 -22.11 -7.80 -19.31
N ARG A 311 -22.20 -6.48 -19.22
CA ARG A 311 -21.06 -5.63 -18.83
C ARG A 311 -20.51 -5.98 -17.43
N TYR A 312 -21.35 -6.49 -16.55
CA TYR A 312 -21.05 -6.88 -15.19
C TYR A 312 -21.03 -8.41 -15.01
N GLY A 313 -21.00 -9.14 -16.14
CA GLY A 313 -20.96 -10.60 -16.17
C GLY A 313 -19.55 -11.16 -15.90
N SER A 314 -19.51 -12.45 -15.62
CA SER A 314 -18.27 -13.23 -15.42
C SER A 314 -18.30 -14.43 -16.36
N GLU A 315 -17.16 -14.76 -16.97
CA GLU A 315 -16.97 -16.01 -17.73
C GLU A 315 -16.69 -17.19 -16.80
N ASP A 316 -16.02 -16.95 -15.66
CA ASP A 316 -15.82 -17.97 -14.62
C ASP A 316 -16.43 -17.52 -13.29
N PRO A 317 -17.67 -17.96 -12.96
CA PRO A 317 -18.33 -17.55 -11.73
C PRO A 317 -17.74 -18.21 -10.47
N SER A 318 -16.72 -19.03 -10.60
CA SER A 318 -16.05 -19.68 -9.48
C SER A 318 -14.81 -18.93 -8.98
N ASP A 319 -14.44 -17.80 -9.61
CA ASP A 319 -13.33 -16.96 -9.17
C ASP A 319 -13.61 -16.29 -7.83
N GLY A 320 -12.55 -15.85 -7.15
CA GLY A 320 -12.61 -15.24 -5.83
C GLY A 320 -11.54 -15.73 -4.87
N GLY A 321 -11.76 -15.58 -3.56
CA GLY A 321 -10.74 -16.02 -2.62
C GLY A 321 -11.09 -15.76 -1.17
N HIS A 322 -10.07 -15.93 -0.33
CA HIS A 322 -10.06 -15.50 1.04
C HIS A 322 -8.69 -15.00 1.46
N ALA A 323 -8.66 -14.06 2.40
CA ALA A 323 -7.44 -13.51 2.95
C ALA A 323 -7.57 -13.33 4.46
N ASN A 324 -6.46 -13.51 5.17
CA ASN A 324 -6.37 -13.14 6.56
C ASN A 324 -5.03 -12.46 6.86
N ARG A 325 -5.04 -11.61 7.92
CA ARG A 325 -3.82 -10.93 8.41
C ARG A 325 -3.94 -10.72 9.90
N PHE A 326 -2.92 -11.17 10.63
CA PHE A 326 -2.75 -10.92 12.06
C PHE A 326 -1.41 -10.23 12.25
N ALA A 327 -1.40 -9.11 12.97
CA ALA A 327 -0.17 -8.35 13.18
C ALA A 327 -0.04 -7.91 14.63
N LEU A 328 1.18 -7.94 15.12
CA LEU A 328 1.59 -7.35 16.38
C LEU A 328 2.75 -6.42 16.11
N SER A 329 2.67 -5.18 16.55
CA SER A 329 3.75 -4.20 16.39
C SER A 329 3.94 -3.36 17.65
N GLY A 330 5.18 -3.05 17.95
CA GLY A 330 5.55 -2.18 19.05
C GLY A 330 6.47 -1.06 18.59
N ARG A 331 6.29 0.14 19.14
CA ARG A 331 7.12 1.31 18.88
C ARG A 331 7.51 1.95 20.19
N ILE A 332 8.74 2.47 20.25
CA ILE A 332 9.24 3.33 21.31
C ILE A 332 10.00 4.51 20.71
N ALA A 333 9.81 5.68 21.28
CA ALA A 333 10.57 6.87 20.94
C ALA A 333 10.95 7.61 22.22
N GLN A 334 12.14 8.19 22.24
CA GLN A 334 12.65 8.96 23.36
C GLN A 334 13.50 10.11 22.85
N THR A 335 13.28 11.29 23.41
CA THR A 335 14.08 12.49 23.16
C THR A 335 14.94 12.79 24.38
N ASP A 336 16.21 13.10 24.14
CA ASP A 336 17.18 13.53 25.16
C ASP A 336 17.82 14.88 24.76
N ASP A 337 18.77 15.37 25.57
CA ASP A 337 19.40 16.68 25.36
C ASP A 337 20.19 16.79 24.04
N VAL A 338 20.62 15.67 23.46
CA VAL A 338 21.45 15.62 22.26
C VAL A 338 20.68 15.14 21.02
N GLY A 339 19.46 14.64 21.17
CA GLY A 339 18.67 14.17 20.01
C GLY A 339 17.52 13.26 20.38
N SER A 340 17.22 12.27 19.52
CA SER A 340 16.11 11.35 19.73
C SER A 340 16.41 9.94 19.26
N TRP A 341 15.84 8.94 19.96
CA TRP A 341 15.80 7.54 19.57
C TRP A 341 14.42 7.17 19.04
N LYS A 342 14.39 6.31 18.05
CA LYS A 342 13.16 5.64 17.61
C LYS A 342 13.48 4.18 17.34
N ALA A 343 12.62 3.30 17.82
CA ALA A 343 12.68 1.89 17.50
C ALA A 343 11.27 1.35 17.30
N ASN A 344 11.12 0.40 16.38
CA ASN A 344 9.92 -0.40 16.23
C ASN A 344 10.27 -1.84 15.87
N ALA A 345 9.38 -2.76 16.25
CA ALA A 345 9.46 -4.16 15.86
C ALA A 345 8.06 -4.66 15.54
N TYR A 346 7.98 -5.67 14.67
CA TYR A 346 6.71 -6.23 14.22
C TYR A 346 6.80 -7.71 13.91
N LEU A 347 5.64 -8.37 14.04
CA LEU A 347 5.39 -9.75 13.62
C LEU A 347 4.05 -9.77 12.89
N VAL A 348 4.02 -10.35 11.69
CA VAL A 348 2.82 -10.44 10.85
C VAL A 348 2.68 -11.86 10.34
N LYS A 349 1.51 -12.46 10.56
CA LYS A 349 1.06 -13.68 9.89
C LYS A 349 -0.01 -13.30 8.90
N SER A 350 0.13 -13.70 7.64
CA SER A 350 -0.89 -13.49 6.62
C SER A 350 -1.02 -14.68 5.70
N GLN A 351 -2.22 -14.83 5.13
CA GLN A 351 -2.54 -15.85 4.17
C GLN A 351 -3.44 -15.26 3.08
N LEU A 352 -3.22 -15.69 1.84
CA LEU A 352 -4.07 -15.42 0.69
C LEU A 352 -4.30 -16.73 -0.07
N ASP A 353 -5.55 -17.02 -0.38
CA ASP A 353 -5.95 -18.01 -1.37
C ASP A 353 -6.82 -17.32 -2.41
N LEU A 354 -6.36 -17.33 -3.66
CA LEU A 354 -6.95 -16.58 -4.76
C LEU A 354 -7.15 -17.48 -5.96
N PHE A 355 -8.38 -17.52 -6.48
CA PHE A 355 -8.78 -18.23 -7.68
C PHE A 355 -9.13 -17.21 -8.75
N ASN A 356 -8.44 -17.26 -9.89
CA ASN A 356 -8.66 -16.40 -11.04
C ASN A 356 -8.63 -17.19 -12.34
N ASN A 357 -9.27 -16.66 -13.39
CA ASN A 357 -9.23 -17.16 -14.73
C ASN A 357 -9.17 -15.99 -15.72
N PHE A 358 -8.01 -15.73 -16.31
CA PHE A 358 -7.78 -14.56 -17.18
C PHE A 358 -7.81 -14.90 -18.66
N THR A 359 -7.40 -16.12 -19.03
CA THR A 359 -7.25 -16.58 -20.42
C THR A 359 -8.36 -17.53 -20.87
N TYR A 360 -9.18 -17.99 -19.93
CA TYR A 360 -10.39 -18.80 -20.04
C TYR A 360 -10.15 -20.22 -20.56
N PHE A 361 -9.87 -20.44 -21.85
CA PHE A 361 -9.69 -21.73 -22.49
C PHE A 361 -8.47 -21.74 -23.42
N LEU A 362 -7.49 -20.89 -23.14
CA LEU A 362 -6.28 -20.75 -23.96
C LEU A 362 -5.33 -21.93 -23.78
N ASP A 363 -5.06 -22.30 -22.53
CA ASP A 363 -4.14 -23.37 -22.15
C ASP A 363 -4.85 -24.71 -22.02
N ASP A 364 -6.02 -24.76 -21.38
CA ASP A 364 -6.87 -25.96 -21.29
C ASP A 364 -8.23 -25.73 -21.99
N PRO A 365 -8.39 -26.14 -23.29
CA PRO A 365 -9.63 -25.93 -24.00
C PRO A 365 -10.83 -26.72 -23.44
N VAL A 366 -10.62 -27.66 -22.52
CA VAL A 366 -11.67 -28.54 -22.00
C VAL A 366 -12.17 -28.06 -20.65
N LEU A 367 -11.25 -27.92 -19.69
CA LEU A 367 -11.56 -27.56 -18.29
C LEU A 367 -11.50 -26.06 -18.05
N GLY A 368 -10.67 -25.34 -18.83
CA GLY A 368 -10.42 -23.91 -18.67
C GLY A 368 -9.20 -23.63 -17.78
N ASP A 369 -8.75 -22.39 -17.80
CA ASP A 369 -7.45 -21.95 -17.30
C ASP A 369 -7.53 -21.40 -15.87
N GLN A 370 -8.54 -21.81 -15.08
CA GLN A 370 -8.60 -21.34 -13.70
C GLN A 370 -7.40 -21.86 -12.92
N PHE A 371 -6.73 -20.93 -12.22
CA PHE A 371 -5.63 -21.24 -11.33
C PHE A 371 -5.90 -20.77 -9.89
N HIS A 372 -5.19 -21.38 -8.96
CA HIS A 372 -5.19 -21.04 -7.55
C HIS A 372 -3.80 -20.58 -7.14
N GLN A 373 -3.73 -19.40 -6.53
CA GLN A 373 -2.55 -18.84 -5.91
C GLN A 373 -2.69 -18.93 -4.39
N HIS A 374 -1.73 -19.59 -3.77
CA HIS A 374 -1.64 -19.73 -2.31
C HIS A 374 -0.40 -19.03 -1.79
N ASP A 375 -0.56 -18.21 -0.76
CA ASP A 375 0.51 -17.54 -0.02
C ASP A 375 0.22 -17.66 1.47
N ASP A 376 1.12 -18.29 2.21
CA ASP A 376 1.11 -18.37 3.67
C ASP A 376 2.46 -17.91 4.19
N ARG A 377 2.48 -16.82 4.97
CA ARG A 377 3.73 -16.21 5.42
C ARG A 377 3.74 -15.77 6.87
N LEU A 378 4.94 -15.83 7.44
CA LEU A 378 5.30 -15.17 8.67
C LEU A 378 6.38 -14.13 8.36
N MET A 379 6.09 -12.85 8.63
CA MET A 379 7.02 -11.74 8.45
C MET A 379 7.37 -11.13 9.80
N ALA A 380 8.65 -10.93 10.06
CA ALA A 380 9.17 -10.26 11.25
C ALA A 380 10.21 -9.20 10.88
N GLY A 381 10.29 -8.13 11.66
CA GLY A 381 11.32 -7.13 11.45
C GLY A 381 11.45 -6.15 12.59
N ALA A 382 12.55 -5.41 12.56
CA ALA A 382 12.86 -4.38 13.53
C ALA A 382 13.63 -3.23 12.87
N ASN A 383 13.34 -2.01 13.31
CA ASN A 383 14.03 -0.81 12.87
C ASN A 383 14.46 0.00 14.10
N VAL A 384 15.64 0.57 14.05
CA VAL A 384 16.13 1.49 15.08
C VAL A 384 16.83 2.66 14.40
N SER A 385 16.63 3.86 14.93
CA SER A 385 17.31 5.05 14.46
C SER A 385 17.68 5.98 15.61
N ARG A 386 18.78 6.71 15.43
CA ARG A 386 19.24 7.76 16.31
C ARG A 386 19.42 9.04 15.51
N THR A 387 18.81 10.09 15.95
CA THR A 387 19.04 11.45 15.46
C THR A 387 19.84 12.24 16.49
N LEU A 388 20.94 12.85 16.07
CA LEU A 388 21.79 13.69 16.86
C LEU A 388 21.72 15.13 16.36
N ASN A 389 21.53 16.07 17.28
CA ASN A 389 21.62 17.50 17.02
C ASN A 389 23.01 17.99 17.44
N GLY A 390 23.64 18.76 16.58
CA GLY A 390 25.00 19.22 16.81
C GLY A 390 25.33 20.48 15.99
N SER A 391 26.60 20.74 15.83
CA SER A 391 27.09 21.82 14.97
C SER A 391 28.31 21.37 14.17
N PHE A 392 28.39 21.86 12.94
CA PHE A 392 29.55 21.73 12.05
C PHE A 392 30.10 23.14 11.76
N ALA A 393 31.34 23.41 12.13
CA ALA A 393 31.96 24.74 12.01
C ALA A 393 31.09 25.88 12.59
N GLY A 394 30.39 25.64 13.69
CA GLY A 394 29.48 26.60 14.32
C GLY A 394 28.08 26.68 13.67
N LEU A 395 27.81 25.94 12.59
CA LEU A 395 26.52 25.90 11.91
C LEU A 395 25.66 24.77 12.44
N PRO A 396 24.33 24.96 12.60
CA PRO A 396 23.43 23.90 13.05
C PRO A 396 23.46 22.68 12.12
N MET A 397 23.64 21.52 12.73
CA MET A 397 23.73 20.23 12.01
C MET A 397 22.85 19.19 12.70
N GLN A 398 22.21 18.34 11.91
CA GLN A 398 21.49 17.18 12.40
C GLN A 398 21.98 15.92 11.66
N THR A 399 22.32 14.88 12.38
CA THR A 399 22.73 13.60 11.83
C THR A 399 21.78 12.51 12.28
N THR A 400 21.21 11.77 11.34
CA THR A 400 20.39 10.59 11.63
C THR A 400 21.08 9.37 11.05
N PHE A 401 21.16 8.28 11.83
CA PHE A 401 21.59 6.99 11.35
C PHE A 401 20.67 5.90 11.88
N GLY A 402 20.58 4.80 11.17
CA GLY A 402 19.70 3.72 11.59
C GLY A 402 20.01 2.39 10.91
N LEU A 403 19.33 1.39 11.46
CA LEU A 403 19.37 0.00 11.05
C LEU A 403 17.92 -0.46 10.84
N GLN A 404 17.68 -1.17 9.75
CA GLN A 404 16.41 -1.80 9.44
C GLN A 404 16.65 -3.26 9.10
N SER A 405 15.79 -4.15 9.60
CA SER A 405 15.87 -5.58 9.30
C SER A 405 14.48 -6.16 9.06
N ARG A 406 14.42 -7.14 8.16
CA ARG A 406 13.21 -7.90 7.87
C ARG A 406 13.55 -9.33 7.49
N TYR A 407 12.70 -10.26 7.89
CA TYR A 407 12.73 -11.66 7.48
C TYR A 407 11.32 -12.16 7.21
N ASP A 408 11.14 -12.85 6.08
CA ASP A 408 9.91 -13.49 5.66
C ASP A 408 10.16 -15.00 5.51
N ALA A 409 9.32 -15.82 6.11
CA ALA A 409 9.22 -17.24 5.87
C ALA A 409 7.89 -17.50 5.14
N ILE A 410 7.94 -18.10 3.96
CA ILE A 410 6.81 -18.11 3.02
C ILE A 410 6.64 -19.51 2.44
N ASP A 411 5.40 -20.01 2.45
CA ASP A 411 4.94 -21.17 1.68
C ASP A 411 4.06 -20.67 0.53
N LEU A 412 4.41 -21.03 -0.72
CA LEU A 412 3.79 -20.53 -1.93
C LEU A 412 3.37 -21.69 -2.85
N ALA A 413 2.20 -21.56 -3.47
CA ALA A 413 1.79 -22.49 -4.52
C ALA A 413 1.02 -21.78 -5.64
N LEU A 414 1.20 -22.29 -6.85
CA LEU A 414 0.38 -22.03 -8.03
C LEU A 414 -0.10 -23.37 -8.57
N THR A 415 -1.40 -23.55 -8.69
CA THR A 415 -2.00 -24.81 -9.14
C THR A 415 -3.10 -24.56 -10.16
N ASN A 416 -3.24 -25.45 -11.12
CA ASN A 416 -4.41 -25.47 -11.99
C ASN A 416 -5.63 -25.98 -11.24
N THR A 417 -6.77 -25.34 -11.46
CA THR A 417 -8.04 -25.69 -10.81
C THR A 417 -9.20 -25.69 -11.80
N PHE A 418 -10.24 -26.43 -11.49
CA PHE A 418 -11.52 -26.34 -12.16
C PHE A 418 -12.61 -26.16 -11.12
N ARG A 419 -13.32 -25.03 -11.16
CA ARG A 419 -14.33 -24.65 -10.16
C ARG A 419 -13.81 -24.76 -8.73
N ARG A 420 -12.58 -24.24 -8.52
CA ARG A 420 -11.79 -24.31 -7.28
C ARG A 420 -11.34 -25.72 -6.88
N GLY A 421 -11.64 -26.74 -7.66
CA GLY A 421 -11.14 -28.11 -7.44
C GLY A 421 -9.74 -28.24 -8.02
N PHE A 422 -8.79 -28.79 -7.26
CA PHE A 422 -7.41 -29.02 -7.66
C PHE A 422 -7.33 -29.97 -8.85
N ILE A 423 -6.55 -29.61 -9.88
CA ILE A 423 -6.24 -30.43 -11.06
C ILE A 423 -4.76 -30.84 -11.05
N GLY A 424 -3.85 -29.89 -10.88
CA GLY A 424 -2.42 -30.13 -10.96
C GLY A 424 -1.58 -28.98 -10.40
N ASN A 425 -0.33 -29.30 -10.01
CA ASN A 425 0.63 -28.28 -9.60
C ASN A 425 1.33 -27.68 -10.81
N ILE A 426 1.48 -26.34 -10.82
CA ILE A 426 2.36 -25.60 -11.72
C ILE A 426 3.66 -25.31 -10.97
N ARG A 427 3.53 -24.78 -9.74
CA ARG A 427 4.66 -24.37 -8.92
C ARG A 427 4.34 -24.50 -7.44
N SER A 428 5.32 -24.93 -6.63
CA SER A 428 5.20 -24.94 -5.18
C SER A 428 6.58 -24.72 -4.56
N ASP A 429 6.71 -23.69 -3.72
CA ASP A 429 8.01 -23.26 -3.19
C ASP A 429 7.90 -22.90 -1.71
N LYS A 430 9.00 -23.18 -0.97
CA LYS A 430 9.28 -22.60 0.35
C LYS A 430 10.35 -21.55 0.19
N VAL A 431 10.10 -20.35 0.69
CA VAL A 431 11.03 -19.23 0.57
C VAL A 431 11.36 -18.67 1.94
N GLY A 432 12.65 -18.59 2.26
CA GLY A 432 13.17 -17.78 3.35
C GLY A 432 13.91 -16.58 2.78
N GLU A 433 13.47 -15.35 3.06
CA GLU A 433 14.14 -14.15 2.56
C GLU A 433 14.38 -13.15 3.67
N GLY A 434 15.59 -12.61 3.74
CA GLY A 434 16.00 -11.67 4.76
C GLY A 434 16.72 -10.47 4.20
N SER A 435 16.66 -9.35 4.93
CA SER A 435 17.41 -8.15 4.58
C SER A 435 17.87 -7.37 5.80
N VAL A 436 18.99 -6.66 5.61
CA VAL A 436 19.50 -5.65 6.54
C VAL A 436 19.85 -4.40 5.74
N GLY A 437 19.32 -3.25 6.17
CA GLY A 437 19.62 -1.93 5.62
C GLY A 437 20.23 -1.05 6.69
N VAL A 438 21.36 -0.42 6.39
CA VAL A 438 21.97 0.61 7.22
C VAL A 438 21.93 1.94 6.50
N PHE A 439 21.64 3.02 7.23
CA PHE A 439 21.59 4.35 6.62
C PHE A 439 22.16 5.42 7.54
N ALA A 440 22.66 6.47 6.91
CA ALA A 440 23.04 7.71 7.58
C ALA A 440 22.64 8.91 6.72
N GLU A 441 22.17 9.95 7.38
CA GLU A 441 21.77 11.21 6.76
C GLU A 441 22.28 12.37 7.60
N ASN A 442 22.87 13.37 6.95
CA ASN A 442 23.37 14.57 7.60
C ASN A 442 22.80 15.82 6.94
N THR A 443 22.12 16.63 7.72
CA THR A 443 21.55 17.90 7.31
C THR A 443 22.33 19.06 7.95
N VAL A 444 22.84 19.98 7.12
CA VAL A 444 23.51 21.20 7.54
C VAL A 444 22.71 22.43 7.10
N ARG A 445 22.47 23.35 8.01
CA ARG A 445 21.91 24.66 7.70
C ARG A 445 23.04 25.66 7.54
N TRP A 446 23.41 25.94 6.30
CA TRP A 446 24.50 26.84 5.94
C TRP A 446 24.16 28.30 6.21
N THR A 447 22.92 28.66 5.91
CA THR A 447 22.35 30.01 6.16
C THR A 447 20.88 29.85 6.53
N ASP A 448 20.19 30.96 6.81
CA ASP A 448 18.74 30.90 7.05
C ASP A 448 17.94 30.51 5.79
N TRP A 449 18.55 30.61 4.61
CA TRP A 449 17.94 30.32 3.30
C TRP A 449 18.57 29.13 2.56
N LEU A 450 19.65 28.51 3.07
CA LEU A 450 20.29 27.36 2.44
C LEU A 450 20.44 26.21 3.42
N ARG A 451 19.84 25.08 3.08
CA ARG A 451 19.93 23.82 3.79
C ARG A 451 20.28 22.71 2.81
N THR A 452 21.28 21.89 3.12
CA THR A 452 21.62 20.68 2.36
C THR A 452 21.54 19.45 3.24
N THR A 453 21.16 18.33 2.62
CA THR A 453 21.13 17.01 3.24
C THR A 453 21.89 16.04 2.36
N LEU A 454 22.91 15.40 2.95
CA LEU A 454 23.63 14.29 2.33
C LEU A 454 23.22 13.01 3.04
N GLY A 455 22.88 11.98 2.30
CA GLY A 455 22.48 10.68 2.81
C GLY A 455 23.18 9.55 2.08
N TRP A 456 23.32 8.45 2.77
CA TRP A 456 23.77 7.18 2.20
C TRP A 456 23.01 6.04 2.84
N ARG A 457 22.68 5.04 2.04
CA ARG A 457 22.08 3.80 2.47
C ARG A 457 22.77 2.62 1.83
N GLY A 458 23.00 1.56 2.60
CA GLY A 458 23.49 0.27 2.11
C GLY A 458 22.53 -0.83 2.52
N ASP A 459 22.14 -1.67 1.58
CA ASP A 459 21.23 -2.77 1.78
C ASP A 459 21.88 -4.08 1.36
N TYR A 460 21.65 -5.13 2.15
CA TYR A 460 21.99 -6.51 1.83
C TYR A 460 20.76 -7.39 1.94
N TYR A 461 20.53 -8.20 0.92
CA TYR A 461 19.42 -9.13 0.80
C TYR A 461 19.94 -10.53 0.54
N ALA A 462 19.31 -11.53 1.15
CA ALA A 462 19.59 -12.94 0.93
C ALA A 462 18.28 -13.73 0.91
N ALA A 463 18.16 -14.67 0.00
CA ALA A 463 17.02 -15.56 -0.15
C ALA A 463 17.47 -17.00 -0.35
N ASP A 464 16.68 -17.92 0.20
CA ASP A 464 16.81 -19.37 0.03
C ASP A 464 15.44 -19.88 -0.48
N VAL A 465 15.44 -20.48 -1.67
CA VAL A 465 14.24 -21.02 -2.32
C VAL A 465 14.37 -22.52 -2.40
N THR A 466 13.40 -23.24 -1.85
CA THR A 466 13.26 -24.68 -2.00
C THR A 466 12.02 -24.94 -2.85
N SER A 467 12.20 -25.26 -4.12
CA SER A 467 11.13 -25.69 -4.99
C SER A 467 10.73 -27.13 -4.69
N LEU A 468 9.47 -27.34 -4.35
CA LEU A 468 8.90 -28.64 -3.99
C LEU A 468 8.44 -29.43 -5.22
N PHE A 469 8.32 -28.76 -6.36
CA PHE A 469 7.85 -29.37 -7.62
C PHE A 469 8.97 -29.57 -8.65
N ASN A 470 9.86 -28.58 -8.81
CA ASN A 470 11.01 -28.69 -9.71
C ASN A 470 12.31 -28.31 -8.98
N ALA A 471 13.09 -29.32 -8.58
CA ALA A 471 14.32 -29.12 -7.80
C ALA A 471 15.36 -28.23 -8.51
N ALA A 472 15.34 -28.15 -9.86
CA ALA A 472 16.24 -27.28 -10.63
C ALA A 472 16.01 -25.79 -10.37
N ASN A 473 14.83 -25.41 -9.89
CA ASN A 473 14.47 -24.04 -9.51
C ASN A 473 14.71 -23.73 -8.04
N SER A 474 15.31 -24.68 -7.29
CA SER A 474 15.81 -24.43 -5.92
C SER A 474 17.17 -23.75 -5.96
N GLY A 475 17.42 -22.88 -4.99
CA GLY A 475 18.73 -22.22 -4.91
C GLY A 475 18.80 -21.12 -3.88
N ARG A 476 19.96 -20.44 -3.86
CA ARG A 476 20.20 -19.26 -3.04
C ARG A 476 20.59 -18.09 -3.91
N ALA A 477 20.11 -16.92 -3.53
CA ALA A 477 20.48 -15.65 -4.16
C ALA A 477 20.77 -14.61 -3.09
N ASP A 478 21.77 -13.78 -3.32
CA ASP A 478 22.04 -12.61 -2.49
C ASP A 478 22.45 -11.41 -3.35
N ALA A 479 22.22 -10.21 -2.81
CA ALA A 479 22.59 -8.97 -3.47
C ALA A 479 22.84 -7.86 -2.46
N ALA A 480 23.69 -6.91 -2.83
CA ALA A 480 23.93 -5.71 -2.07
C ALA A 480 23.88 -4.47 -2.95
N LEU A 481 23.26 -3.39 -2.45
CA LEU A 481 23.21 -2.11 -3.15
C LEU A 481 23.57 -0.95 -2.22
N GLY A 482 24.35 0.01 -2.76
CA GLY A 482 24.60 1.31 -2.14
C GLY A 482 23.78 2.40 -2.83
N SER A 483 23.13 3.25 -2.04
CA SER A 483 22.18 4.28 -2.50
C SER A 483 22.54 5.65 -1.91
N PRO A 484 23.40 6.45 -2.58
CA PRO A 484 23.66 7.84 -2.21
C PRO A 484 22.42 8.70 -2.43
N LYS A 485 22.24 9.72 -1.58
CA LYS A 485 21.09 10.63 -1.56
C LYS A 485 21.58 12.05 -1.36
N PHE A 486 20.96 12.99 -2.06
CA PHE A 486 21.23 14.42 -1.92
C PHE A 486 19.93 15.22 -1.97
N ARG A 487 19.78 16.18 -1.05
CA ARG A 487 18.69 17.16 -1.08
C ARG A 487 19.23 18.54 -0.75
N MET A 488 18.71 19.55 -1.42
CA MET A 488 19.00 20.96 -1.18
C MET A 488 17.71 21.77 -1.18
N VAL A 489 17.58 22.66 -0.22
CA VAL A 489 16.46 23.59 -0.10
C VAL A 489 16.99 25.00 -0.03
N LEU A 490 16.46 25.86 -0.92
CA LEU A 490 16.75 27.28 -0.98
C LEU A 490 15.48 28.06 -0.60
N GLY A 491 15.60 28.96 0.37
CA GLY A 491 14.50 29.77 0.87
C GLY A 491 14.23 29.58 2.37
N PRO A 492 13.14 30.14 2.91
CA PRO A 492 12.07 30.81 2.15
C PRO A 492 12.45 32.22 1.66
N PHE A 493 12.17 32.50 0.38
CA PHE A 493 12.20 33.84 -0.18
C PHE A 493 10.75 34.28 -0.42
N ASN A 494 10.26 35.23 0.36
CA ASN A 494 8.87 35.68 0.30
C ASN A 494 7.87 34.48 0.29
N HIS A 495 7.97 33.59 1.32
CA HIS A 495 7.15 32.39 1.48
C HIS A 495 7.28 31.35 0.35
N THR A 496 8.36 31.40 -0.45
CA THR A 496 8.64 30.45 -1.52
C THR A 496 9.97 29.73 -1.28
N GLU A 497 9.97 28.42 -1.41
CA GLU A 497 11.13 27.55 -1.30
C GLU A 497 11.37 26.83 -2.62
N PHE A 498 12.64 26.65 -2.98
CA PHE A 498 13.09 25.87 -4.13
C PHE A 498 13.81 24.62 -3.65
N PHE A 499 13.63 23.53 -4.36
CA PHE A 499 14.11 22.21 -3.98
C PHE A 499 14.90 21.57 -5.11
N LEU A 500 15.97 20.89 -4.75
CA LEU A 500 16.73 20.01 -5.63
C LEU A 500 16.97 18.69 -4.89
N GLY A 501 16.64 17.57 -5.53
CA GLY A 501 16.88 16.25 -5.03
C GLY A 501 17.52 15.36 -6.08
N ALA A 502 18.44 14.48 -5.65
CA ALA A 502 18.99 13.41 -6.46
C ALA A 502 19.25 12.20 -5.56
N GLY A 503 19.04 11.01 -6.07
CA GLY A 503 19.27 9.83 -5.25
C GLY A 503 19.06 8.53 -6.01
N TYR A 504 19.52 7.45 -5.39
CA TYR A 504 19.30 6.10 -5.86
C TYR A 504 18.26 5.43 -4.94
N GLY A 505 17.38 4.64 -5.55
CA GLY A 505 16.42 3.78 -4.88
C GLY A 505 16.57 2.35 -5.37
N MET A 506 15.71 1.49 -4.88
CA MET A 506 15.66 0.11 -5.31
C MET A 506 14.30 -0.52 -5.07
N HIS A 507 14.03 -1.63 -5.74
CA HIS A 507 13.07 -2.64 -5.31
C HIS A 507 13.72 -4.03 -5.33
N SER A 508 13.21 -4.92 -4.47
CA SER A 508 13.55 -6.34 -4.52
C SER A 508 12.65 -7.05 -5.53
N ASN A 509 13.21 -7.97 -6.29
CA ASN A 509 12.45 -8.90 -7.11
C ASN A 509 11.99 -10.09 -6.27
N ASP A 510 11.04 -10.85 -6.82
CA ASP A 510 10.63 -12.13 -6.24
C ASP A 510 11.82 -13.10 -6.17
N ALA A 511 12.06 -13.64 -4.98
CA ALA A 511 13.19 -14.54 -4.76
C ALA A 511 13.15 -15.78 -5.65
N ARG A 512 11.94 -16.25 -6.02
CA ARG A 512 11.76 -17.37 -6.94
C ARG A 512 12.32 -17.06 -8.33
N GLY A 513 12.10 -15.83 -8.82
CA GLY A 513 12.68 -15.38 -10.09
C GLY A 513 14.22 -15.33 -10.06
N ALA A 514 14.80 -15.06 -8.88
CA ALA A 514 16.27 -15.01 -8.73
C ALA A 514 16.95 -16.39 -8.68
N THR A 515 16.19 -17.48 -8.54
CA THR A 515 16.70 -18.87 -8.50
C THR A 515 16.18 -19.73 -9.63
N THR A 516 15.14 -19.30 -10.36
CA THR A 516 14.53 -20.07 -11.46
C THR A 516 15.48 -20.21 -12.64
N THR A 517 15.71 -21.42 -13.10
CA THR A 517 16.52 -21.76 -14.28
C THR A 517 15.77 -22.50 -15.35
N GLU A 518 14.62 -23.05 -15.03
CA GLU A 518 13.71 -23.77 -15.93
C GLU A 518 12.31 -23.14 -15.85
N ASN A 519 11.65 -22.97 -17.00
CA ASN A 519 10.30 -22.43 -17.03
C ASN A 519 9.35 -23.36 -16.24
N PRO A 520 8.58 -22.85 -15.25
CA PRO A 520 7.69 -23.67 -14.42
C PRO A 520 6.61 -24.43 -15.21
N THR A 521 6.13 -23.86 -16.31
CA THR A 521 5.09 -24.47 -17.16
C THR A 521 5.68 -25.34 -18.29
N ASP A 522 6.95 -25.11 -18.66
CA ASP A 522 7.67 -25.90 -19.67
C ASP A 522 9.13 -26.12 -19.21
N PRO A 523 9.41 -27.15 -18.40
CA PRO A 523 10.76 -27.41 -17.88
C PRO A 523 11.84 -27.69 -18.93
N ALA A 524 11.46 -27.95 -20.20
CA ALA A 524 12.41 -28.08 -21.29
C ALA A 524 13.01 -26.73 -21.73
N THR A 525 12.31 -25.63 -21.44
CA THR A 525 12.75 -24.27 -21.74
C THR A 525 13.58 -23.71 -20.60
N ARG A 526 14.81 -23.27 -20.90
CA ARG A 526 15.70 -22.57 -19.95
C ARG A 526 15.35 -21.10 -19.87
N VAL A 527 15.34 -20.57 -18.66
CA VAL A 527 15.13 -19.15 -18.39
C VAL A 527 16.33 -18.54 -17.68
N THR A 528 16.52 -17.24 -17.84
CA THR A 528 17.58 -16.50 -17.14
C THR A 528 17.03 -15.98 -15.82
N ALA A 529 17.71 -16.29 -14.73
CA ALA A 529 17.36 -15.81 -13.40
C ALA A 529 17.36 -14.27 -13.33
N SER A 530 16.37 -13.69 -12.69
CA SER A 530 16.24 -12.25 -12.48
C SER A 530 17.19 -11.77 -11.38
N PRO A 531 17.71 -10.53 -11.44
CA PRO A 531 18.48 -9.97 -10.34
C PRO A 531 17.59 -9.82 -9.10
N LEU A 532 18.12 -10.15 -7.91
CA LEU A 532 17.36 -10.03 -6.66
C LEU A 532 17.03 -8.57 -6.29
N LEU A 533 17.86 -7.60 -6.69
CA LEU A 533 17.68 -6.18 -6.45
C LEU A 533 17.81 -5.39 -7.77
N VAL A 534 16.90 -4.46 -7.98
CA VAL A 534 16.89 -3.54 -9.13
C VAL A 534 17.11 -2.11 -8.64
N ARG A 535 17.99 -1.38 -9.30
CA ARG A 535 18.30 0.01 -8.99
C ARG A 535 17.42 0.98 -9.74
N THR A 536 16.99 2.03 -9.04
CA THR A 536 16.37 3.23 -9.61
C THR A 536 17.27 4.45 -9.36
N ARG A 537 17.39 5.36 -10.34
CA ARG A 537 18.05 6.65 -10.23
C ARG A 537 17.02 7.74 -10.39
N GLY A 538 16.97 8.68 -9.46
CA GLY A 538 16.01 9.78 -9.48
C GLY A 538 16.66 11.15 -9.36
N GLY A 539 16.03 12.12 -10.02
CA GLY A 539 16.32 13.54 -9.86
C GLY A 539 15.03 14.35 -9.88
N GLU A 540 14.98 15.40 -9.05
CA GLU A 540 13.81 16.27 -8.95
C GLU A 540 14.26 17.71 -8.70
N VAL A 541 13.63 18.66 -9.40
CA VAL A 541 13.66 20.08 -9.06
C VAL A 541 12.23 20.55 -8.81
N GLY A 542 12.04 21.40 -7.82
CA GLY A 542 10.69 21.82 -7.46
C GLY A 542 10.65 23.18 -6.79
N VAL A 543 9.45 23.73 -6.74
CA VAL A 543 9.13 24.97 -6.03
C VAL A 543 7.85 24.77 -5.22
N ARG A 544 7.85 25.32 -4.00
CA ARG A 544 6.65 25.40 -3.15
C ARG A 544 6.44 26.84 -2.74
N SER A 545 5.23 27.35 -2.88
CA SER A 545 4.88 28.71 -2.59
C SER A 545 3.62 28.81 -1.71
N ARG A 546 3.70 29.69 -0.71
CA ARG A 546 2.62 30.08 0.20
C ARG A 546 2.41 31.60 0.20
N ILE A 547 2.69 32.25 -0.93
CA ILE A 547 2.52 33.71 -1.09
C ILE A 547 1.07 34.12 -0.91
N VAL A 548 0.12 33.33 -1.41
CA VAL A 548 -1.30 33.56 -1.23
C VAL A 548 -1.73 32.94 0.09
N PRO A 549 -2.30 33.75 1.03
CA PRO A 549 -2.79 33.24 2.31
C PRO A 549 -3.78 32.09 2.13
N GLY A 550 -3.50 30.96 2.82
CA GLY A 550 -4.32 29.75 2.77
C GLY A 550 -4.03 28.84 1.57
N LEU A 551 -3.20 29.23 0.60
CA LEU A 551 -2.77 28.40 -0.52
C LEU A 551 -1.39 27.81 -0.26
N ASP A 552 -1.25 26.50 -0.35
CA ASP A 552 0.00 25.77 -0.47
C ASP A 552 0.06 25.18 -1.90
N SER A 553 0.92 25.72 -2.74
CA SER A 553 1.09 25.28 -4.13
C SER A 553 2.50 24.77 -4.35
N SER A 554 2.65 23.58 -4.92
CA SER A 554 3.95 23.01 -5.28
C SER A 554 3.96 22.51 -6.71
N LEU A 555 5.09 22.74 -7.39
CA LEU A 555 5.39 22.21 -8.71
C LEU A 555 6.71 21.46 -8.65
N SER A 556 6.72 20.21 -9.11
CA SER A 556 7.89 19.37 -9.21
C SER A 556 8.10 18.90 -10.64
N LEU A 557 9.35 18.95 -11.12
CA LEU A 557 9.81 18.31 -12.35
C LEU A 557 10.69 17.14 -11.94
N PHE A 558 10.43 15.95 -12.44
CA PHE A 558 11.14 14.74 -12.03
C PHE A 558 11.67 13.93 -13.23
N LEU A 559 12.74 13.18 -12.98
CA LEU A 559 13.31 12.16 -13.85
C LEU A 559 13.59 10.91 -13.03
N LEU A 560 13.12 9.74 -13.51
CA LEU A 560 13.38 8.44 -12.92
C LEU A 560 13.89 7.48 -13.99
N ASP A 561 15.04 6.88 -13.77
CA ASP A 561 15.62 5.79 -14.58
C ASP A 561 15.63 4.51 -13.71
N GLN A 562 15.07 3.45 -14.23
CA GLN A 562 15.01 2.15 -13.57
C GLN A 562 15.74 1.11 -14.42
N ASP A 563 16.53 0.25 -13.79
CA ASP A 563 17.38 -0.71 -14.52
C ASP A 563 16.56 -1.89 -15.07
N SER A 564 15.38 -2.18 -14.49
CA SER A 564 14.40 -3.17 -14.98
C SER A 564 13.01 -2.81 -14.50
N GLU A 565 11.99 -2.97 -15.34
CA GLU A 565 10.58 -2.92 -14.95
C GLU A 565 10.13 -4.26 -14.42
N ILE A 566 9.04 -4.22 -13.66
CA ILE A 566 8.26 -5.40 -13.32
C ILE A 566 6.93 -5.28 -14.05
N LEU A 567 6.60 -6.27 -14.87
CA LEU A 567 5.31 -6.39 -15.50
C LEU A 567 4.59 -7.59 -14.89
N PHE A 568 3.33 -7.38 -14.53
CA PHE A 568 2.46 -8.45 -14.09
C PHE A 568 2.14 -9.38 -15.26
N SER A 569 2.40 -10.66 -15.06
CA SER A 569 1.98 -11.74 -15.97
C SER A 569 0.88 -12.53 -15.27
N GLY A 570 -0.38 -12.27 -15.64
CA GLY A 570 -1.57 -12.74 -14.93
C GLY A 570 -1.62 -14.25 -14.68
N ASP A 571 -1.27 -15.04 -15.69
CA ASP A 571 -1.45 -16.49 -15.67
C ASP A 571 -0.20 -17.25 -15.23
N ALA A 572 0.98 -16.66 -15.40
CA ALA A 572 2.22 -17.27 -14.96
C ALA A 572 2.36 -17.24 -13.42
N GLY A 573 1.55 -16.42 -12.72
CA GLY A 573 1.68 -16.22 -11.28
C GLY A 573 3.07 -15.76 -10.88
N ASP A 574 3.78 -15.10 -11.79
CA ASP A 574 5.16 -14.65 -11.63
C ASP A 574 5.31 -13.24 -12.22
N THR A 575 6.23 -12.48 -11.65
CA THR A 575 6.66 -11.19 -12.19
C THR A 575 8.03 -11.36 -12.82
N SER A 576 8.12 -11.11 -14.11
CA SER A 576 9.39 -11.14 -14.82
C SER A 576 10.04 -9.75 -14.86
N ALA A 577 11.35 -9.70 -14.61
CA ALA A 577 12.14 -8.52 -14.84
C ALA A 577 12.27 -8.25 -16.33
N THR A 578 11.97 -7.02 -16.75
CA THR A 578 12.01 -6.60 -18.14
C THR A 578 13.15 -5.63 -18.42
N ARG A 579 13.07 -4.91 -19.54
CA ARG A 579 14.06 -3.91 -19.94
C ARG A 579 14.11 -2.70 -19.01
N ALA A 580 15.23 -2.00 -19.05
CA ALA A 580 15.36 -0.70 -18.37
C ALA A 580 14.34 0.31 -18.90
N SER A 581 13.92 1.22 -18.04
CA SER A 581 12.93 2.24 -18.38
C SER A 581 13.38 3.65 -17.97
N ARG A 582 12.72 4.65 -18.56
CA ARG A 582 12.85 6.06 -18.22
C ARG A 582 11.49 6.72 -18.11
N ARG A 583 11.32 7.50 -17.05
CA ARG A 583 10.16 8.37 -16.83
C ARG A 583 10.62 9.78 -16.52
N TYR A 584 9.94 10.76 -17.08
CA TYR A 584 10.09 12.16 -16.71
C TYR A 584 8.75 12.87 -16.84
N GLY A 585 8.56 13.90 -16.05
CA GLY A 585 7.30 14.61 -16.02
C GLY A 585 7.26 15.73 -15.01
N PHE A 586 6.06 16.22 -14.79
CA PHE A 586 5.80 17.20 -13.75
C PHE A 586 4.58 16.84 -12.92
N GLU A 587 4.55 17.33 -11.71
CA GLU A 587 3.42 17.26 -10.79
C GLU A 587 3.16 18.66 -10.24
N TRP A 588 1.92 19.11 -10.34
CA TRP A 588 1.44 20.37 -9.79
C TRP A 588 0.33 20.10 -8.79
N THR A 589 0.59 20.42 -7.52
CA THR A 589 -0.29 20.16 -6.39
C THR A 589 -0.71 21.47 -5.75
N ASN A 590 -2.00 21.63 -5.49
CA ASN A 590 -2.56 22.82 -4.86
C ASN A 590 -3.52 22.42 -3.75
N HIS A 591 -3.32 23.03 -2.59
CA HIS A 591 -4.22 22.93 -1.46
C HIS A 591 -4.58 24.34 -0.99
N TYR A 592 -5.86 24.69 -1.06
CA TYR A 592 -6.33 26.05 -0.77
C TYR A 592 -7.44 26.05 0.27
N ARG A 593 -7.14 26.65 1.42
CA ARG A 593 -8.08 26.82 2.54
C ARG A 593 -8.33 28.32 2.79
N PRO A 594 -9.20 28.98 2.01
CA PRO A 594 -9.50 30.40 2.15
C PRO A 594 -10.27 30.72 3.43
N ARG A 595 -11.01 29.75 3.98
CA ARG A 595 -11.78 29.83 5.23
C ARG A 595 -11.68 28.49 5.97
N SER A 596 -11.96 28.48 7.27
CA SER A 596 -11.95 27.28 8.12
C SER A 596 -12.90 26.17 7.62
N TRP A 597 -13.96 26.54 6.91
CA TRP A 597 -15.01 25.66 6.42
C TRP A 597 -14.96 25.37 4.91
N ILE A 598 -13.94 25.87 4.20
CA ILE A 598 -13.70 25.59 2.76
C ILE A 598 -12.29 25.03 2.61
N ASP A 599 -12.21 23.84 2.02
CA ASP A 599 -10.98 23.18 1.64
C ASP A 599 -11.07 22.77 0.18
N ILE A 600 -10.12 23.21 -0.63
CA ILE A 600 -10.07 22.96 -2.08
C ILE A 600 -8.71 22.33 -2.38
N ASP A 601 -8.69 21.23 -3.09
CA ASP A 601 -7.47 20.62 -3.64
C ASP A 601 -7.60 20.44 -5.15
N ALA A 602 -6.47 20.59 -5.84
CA ALA A 602 -6.38 20.36 -7.28
C ALA A 602 -4.96 19.90 -7.64
N ASP A 603 -4.88 18.74 -8.27
CA ASP A 603 -3.63 18.08 -8.60
C ASP A 603 -3.60 17.71 -10.09
N LEU A 604 -2.44 17.89 -10.71
CA LEU A 604 -2.18 17.49 -12.08
C LEU A 604 -0.79 16.86 -12.15
N ALA A 605 -0.71 15.64 -12.67
CA ALA A 605 0.53 14.96 -12.98
C ALA A 605 0.56 14.57 -14.46
N MET A 606 1.65 14.89 -15.14
CA MET A 606 1.90 14.44 -16.52
C MET A 606 3.24 13.73 -16.58
N THR A 607 3.27 12.58 -17.23
CA THR A 607 4.45 11.71 -17.29
C THR A 607 4.66 11.16 -18.69
N HIS A 608 5.90 11.18 -19.14
CA HIS A 608 6.36 10.44 -20.30
C HIS A 608 7.14 9.22 -19.81
N ALA A 609 6.65 8.01 -20.14
CA ALA A 609 7.22 6.74 -19.71
C ALA A 609 7.55 5.88 -20.93
N ARG A 610 8.79 5.34 -21.01
CA ARG A 610 9.24 4.48 -22.10
C ARG A 610 10.26 3.46 -21.63
N PHE A 611 10.20 2.26 -22.23
CA PHE A 611 11.31 1.34 -22.21
C PHE A 611 12.53 1.89 -22.95
N ARG A 612 13.70 1.43 -22.54
CA ARG A 612 14.99 1.72 -23.16
C ARG A 612 15.53 0.45 -23.83
N GLY A 613 16.04 0.60 -25.04
CA GLY A 613 16.56 -0.53 -25.81
C GLY A 613 15.48 -1.21 -26.66
N ARG A 614 15.90 -2.26 -27.35
CA ARG A 614 15.05 -3.10 -28.21
C ARG A 614 14.55 -4.30 -27.41
N ASP A 615 13.44 -4.85 -27.86
CA ASP A 615 12.92 -6.13 -27.40
C ASP A 615 13.08 -7.14 -28.54
N ASP A 616 14.12 -7.96 -28.42
CA ASP A 616 14.40 -8.99 -29.41
C ASP A 616 13.50 -10.24 -29.21
N GLU A 617 13.02 -10.48 -28.00
CA GLU A 617 12.09 -11.56 -27.68
C GLU A 617 10.71 -11.27 -28.29
N GLN A 618 10.16 -10.07 -28.04
CA GLN A 618 8.90 -9.66 -28.66
C GLN A 618 8.99 -9.62 -30.19
N ALA A 619 10.14 -9.25 -30.75
CA ALA A 619 10.37 -9.33 -32.19
C ALA A 619 10.29 -10.76 -32.72
N ALA A 620 10.79 -11.74 -31.98
CA ALA A 620 10.71 -13.15 -32.34
C ALA A 620 9.26 -13.67 -32.26
N VAL A 621 8.53 -13.31 -31.20
CA VAL A 621 7.10 -13.64 -31.07
C VAL A 621 6.31 -13.06 -32.24
N HIS A 622 6.48 -11.77 -32.55
CA HIS A 622 5.80 -11.13 -33.67
C HIS A 622 6.09 -11.83 -35.01
N ALA A 623 7.34 -12.24 -35.24
CA ALA A 623 7.73 -12.95 -36.44
C ALA A 623 7.10 -14.37 -36.53
N SER A 624 6.94 -15.07 -35.42
CA SER A 624 6.31 -16.38 -35.35
C SER A 624 4.82 -16.38 -35.72
N LEU A 625 4.16 -15.23 -35.57
CA LEU A 625 2.75 -15.00 -35.88
C LEU A 625 2.52 -14.52 -37.33
N ALA A 626 3.56 -14.56 -38.18
CA ALA A 626 3.46 -14.12 -39.57
C ALA A 626 2.39 -14.92 -40.35
N GLY A 627 1.52 -14.20 -41.06
CA GLY A 627 0.38 -14.80 -41.77
C GLY A 627 -0.93 -14.82 -40.97
N TYR A 628 -0.91 -14.41 -39.70
CA TYR A 628 -2.09 -14.29 -38.84
C TYR A 628 -2.20 -12.85 -38.28
N PRO A 629 -2.70 -11.91 -39.11
CA PRO A 629 -2.69 -10.48 -38.73
C PRO A 629 -3.40 -10.18 -37.41
N GLU A 630 -4.47 -10.92 -37.10
CA GLU A 630 -5.22 -10.75 -35.84
C GLU A 630 -4.41 -11.15 -34.61
N ALA A 631 -3.51 -12.11 -34.73
CA ALA A 631 -2.59 -12.49 -33.66
C ALA A 631 -1.35 -11.58 -33.58
N GLN A 632 -0.98 -10.92 -34.70
CA GLN A 632 0.17 -9.99 -34.73
C GLN A 632 -0.11 -8.65 -34.11
N ILE A 633 -1.38 -8.20 -34.09
CA ILE A 633 -1.78 -6.91 -33.52
C ILE A 633 -1.49 -6.90 -32.01
N GLY A 634 -0.74 -5.88 -31.55
CA GLY A 634 -0.36 -5.76 -30.15
C GLY A 634 0.89 -6.54 -29.74
N ASN A 635 1.40 -7.42 -30.61
CA ASN A 635 2.62 -8.19 -30.40
C ASN A 635 3.83 -7.62 -31.17
N ALA A 636 3.70 -6.48 -31.85
CA ALA A 636 4.83 -5.86 -32.51
C ALA A 636 5.82 -5.22 -31.49
N PRO A 637 7.13 -5.27 -31.77
CA PRO A 637 8.12 -4.64 -30.90
C PRO A 637 7.86 -3.14 -30.74
N GLY A 638 7.92 -2.68 -29.51
CA GLY A 638 7.69 -1.29 -29.17
C GLY A 638 8.54 -0.81 -27.97
N ASN A 639 8.25 0.37 -27.49
CA ASN A 639 8.89 0.91 -26.30
C ASN A 639 7.92 1.62 -25.34
N TYR A 640 6.63 1.46 -25.57
CA TYR A 640 5.64 1.92 -24.62
C TYR A 640 5.60 0.98 -23.41
N ILE A 641 5.36 1.51 -22.24
CA ILE A 641 5.18 0.71 -21.02
C ILE A 641 3.68 0.48 -20.87
N PRO A 642 3.20 -0.77 -20.90
CA PRO A 642 1.79 -1.08 -20.75
C PRO A 642 1.21 -0.51 -19.45
N ASN A 643 0.00 0.04 -19.53
CA ASN A 643 -0.70 0.67 -18.42
C ASN A 643 0.04 1.83 -17.74
N ALA A 644 0.98 2.49 -18.41
CA ALA A 644 1.63 3.72 -17.92
C ALA A 644 0.79 4.95 -18.31
N PRO A 645 -0.01 5.56 -17.40
CA PRO A 645 -0.85 6.71 -17.73
C PRO A 645 0.01 7.95 -17.97
N ALA A 646 -0.26 8.64 -19.09
CA ALA A 646 0.44 9.88 -19.42
C ALA A 646 -0.04 11.08 -18.59
N MET A 647 -1.26 11.01 -18.05
CA MET A 647 -1.90 12.09 -17.29
C MET A 647 -2.75 11.52 -16.16
N VAL A 648 -2.59 12.10 -14.99
CA VAL A 648 -3.46 11.90 -13.83
C VAL A 648 -3.86 13.26 -13.29
N ALA A 649 -5.13 13.46 -12.98
CA ALA A 649 -5.62 14.70 -12.38
C ALA A 649 -6.70 14.41 -11.33
N SER A 650 -6.75 15.24 -10.30
CA SER A 650 -7.83 15.25 -9.32
C SER A 650 -8.19 16.68 -8.91
N ALA A 651 -9.45 16.89 -8.57
CA ALA A 651 -9.90 18.13 -7.97
C ALA A 651 -10.99 17.83 -6.95
N GLY A 652 -10.96 18.55 -5.85
CA GLY A 652 -11.91 18.37 -4.77
C GLY A 652 -12.28 19.67 -4.06
N ILE A 653 -13.48 19.69 -3.53
CA ILE A 653 -13.94 20.71 -2.60
C ILE A 653 -14.57 20.02 -1.40
N THR A 654 -14.19 20.43 -0.21
CA THR A 654 -14.81 20.01 1.05
C THR A 654 -15.33 21.25 1.77
N LEU A 655 -16.59 21.21 2.18
CA LEU A 655 -17.31 22.28 2.82
C LEU A 655 -17.84 21.82 4.18
N GLY A 656 -17.86 22.71 5.15
CA GLY A 656 -18.54 22.53 6.44
C GLY A 656 -17.66 22.80 7.64
N GLU A 657 -18.34 23.10 8.74
CA GLU A 657 -17.77 23.30 10.08
C GLU A 657 -17.80 22.00 10.89
N LYS A 658 -17.35 22.07 12.15
CA LYS A 658 -17.40 20.93 13.08
C LYS A 658 -18.83 20.46 13.37
N THR A 659 -19.82 21.34 13.27
CA THR A 659 -21.25 21.07 13.43
C THR A 659 -22.02 21.70 12.26
N GLY A 660 -23.26 21.25 12.03
CA GLY A 660 -24.09 21.72 10.93
C GLY A 660 -23.91 20.92 9.64
N TRP A 661 -24.30 21.53 8.54
CA TRP A 661 -24.17 20.92 7.21
C TRP A 661 -22.71 20.83 6.77
N PHE A 662 -22.35 19.73 6.17
CA PHE A 662 -21.07 19.52 5.50
C PHE A 662 -21.24 18.75 4.20
N GLY A 663 -20.27 18.87 3.32
CA GLY A 663 -20.28 18.11 2.07
C GLY A 663 -18.93 18.13 1.39
N SER A 664 -18.76 17.27 0.41
CA SER A 664 -17.61 17.26 -0.47
C SER A 664 -18.00 16.78 -1.86
N ALA A 665 -17.28 17.28 -2.86
CA ALA A 665 -17.33 16.75 -4.22
C ALA A 665 -15.89 16.56 -4.69
N ARG A 666 -15.64 15.42 -5.35
CA ARG A 666 -14.32 15.04 -5.80
C ARG A 666 -14.38 14.45 -7.20
N TRP A 667 -13.62 15.04 -8.10
CA TRP A 667 -13.35 14.52 -9.41
C TRP A 667 -11.97 13.86 -9.45
N ARG A 668 -11.89 12.68 -10.06
CA ARG A 668 -10.64 11.99 -10.37
C ARG A 668 -10.59 11.64 -11.84
N TYR A 669 -9.40 11.68 -12.43
CA TYR A 669 -9.18 11.42 -13.84
C TYR A 669 -7.87 10.66 -14.06
N ILE A 670 -7.95 9.55 -14.78
CA ILE A 670 -6.80 8.86 -15.34
C ILE A 670 -6.90 8.90 -16.85
N GLY A 671 -5.84 9.38 -17.51
CA GLY A 671 -5.75 9.52 -18.96
C GLY A 671 -5.62 8.17 -19.65
N ALA A 672 -5.77 8.20 -20.98
CA ALA A 672 -5.56 7.01 -21.81
C ALA A 672 -4.11 6.52 -21.70
N SER A 673 -3.94 5.20 -21.51
CA SER A 673 -2.64 4.52 -21.40
C SER A 673 -2.39 3.62 -22.61
N PRO A 674 -1.15 3.42 -23.07
CA PRO A 674 -0.81 2.31 -23.95
C PRO A 674 -1.10 1.01 -23.21
N LEU A 675 -1.59 -0.01 -23.90
CA LEU A 675 -1.86 -1.34 -23.32
C LEU A 675 -0.89 -2.40 -23.85
N THR A 676 -0.21 -2.10 -24.97
CA THR A 676 0.82 -2.92 -25.60
C THR A 676 2.03 -2.09 -25.91
N GLU A 677 3.18 -2.70 -26.05
CA GLU A 677 4.45 -2.02 -26.30
C GLU A 677 4.51 -1.29 -27.64
N ASP A 678 3.84 -1.80 -28.64
CA ASP A 678 3.65 -1.17 -29.96
C ASP A 678 2.59 -0.06 -29.97
N ASN A 679 1.85 0.10 -28.85
CA ASN A 679 0.75 1.05 -28.69
C ASN A 679 -0.42 0.81 -29.68
N ALA A 680 -0.57 -0.41 -30.20
CA ALA A 680 -1.71 -0.79 -31.05
C ALA A 680 -3.03 -0.74 -30.24
N PHE A 681 -2.96 -1.10 -28.97
CA PHE A 681 -4.07 -1.00 -28.03
C PHE A 681 -3.84 0.15 -27.06
N ARG A 682 -4.91 0.94 -26.83
CA ARG A 682 -4.93 2.03 -25.83
C ARG A 682 -6.21 2.01 -25.03
N SER A 683 -6.09 2.19 -23.71
CA SER A 683 -7.27 2.38 -22.88
C SER A 683 -8.02 3.67 -23.21
N ARG A 684 -9.30 3.71 -22.88
CA ARG A 684 -10.05 4.98 -22.82
C ARG A 684 -9.74 5.67 -21.48
N PRO A 685 -9.80 7.02 -21.44
CA PRO A 685 -9.65 7.73 -20.17
C PRO A 685 -10.86 7.44 -19.26
N THR A 686 -10.61 7.46 -17.96
CA THR A 686 -11.64 7.30 -16.92
C THR A 686 -11.71 8.56 -16.07
N GLY A 687 -12.88 9.19 -16.04
CA GLY A 687 -13.20 10.33 -15.18
C GLY A 687 -14.41 10.02 -14.32
N LEU A 688 -14.29 10.20 -13.00
CA LEU A 688 -15.35 9.91 -12.04
C LEU A 688 -15.55 11.09 -11.10
N VAL A 689 -16.79 11.32 -10.72
CA VAL A 689 -17.15 12.29 -9.68
C VAL A 689 -17.89 11.58 -8.57
N ASN A 690 -17.38 11.73 -7.34
CA ASN A 690 -18.03 11.29 -6.12
C ASN A 690 -18.45 12.52 -5.30
N ALA A 691 -19.59 12.42 -4.62
CA ALA A 691 -20.11 13.50 -3.79
C ALA A 691 -20.57 12.97 -2.43
N ARG A 692 -20.53 13.84 -1.45
CA ARG A 692 -20.98 13.61 -0.06
C ARG A 692 -21.78 14.81 0.41
N LEU A 693 -22.88 14.55 1.10
CA LEU A 693 -23.63 15.53 1.85
C LEU A 693 -23.97 14.96 3.22
N GLY A 694 -23.91 15.77 4.26
CA GLY A 694 -24.25 15.29 5.59
C GLY A 694 -24.52 16.41 6.57
N TYR A 695 -24.96 16.02 7.76
CA TYR A 695 -25.23 16.91 8.88
C TYR A 695 -24.58 16.35 10.16
N ARG A 696 -23.89 17.20 10.90
CA ARG A 696 -23.31 16.91 12.23
C ARG A 696 -24.06 17.69 13.28
N SER A 697 -24.71 17.00 14.21
CA SER A 697 -25.40 17.65 15.34
C SER A 697 -24.40 18.01 16.45
N GLU A 698 -24.76 18.97 17.29
CA GLU A 698 -24.00 19.34 18.47
C GLU A 698 -23.90 18.20 19.49
N ASN A 699 -24.87 17.29 19.49
CA ASN A 699 -24.93 16.12 20.38
C ASN A 699 -24.09 14.92 19.87
N GLY A 700 -23.19 15.11 18.89
CA GLY A 700 -22.28 14.09 18.40
C GLY A 700 -22.87 13.12 17.35
N TRP A 701 -24.12 13.30 16.96
CA TRP A 701 -24.69 12.51 15.85
C TRP A 701 -24.31 13.07 14.50
N ARG A 702 -24.04 12.18 13.55
CA ARG A 702 -23.77 12.50 12.16
C ARG A 702 -24.63 11.61 11.25
N ILE A 703 -25.30 12.20 10.29
CA ILE A 703 -25.90 11.49 9.15
C ILE A 703 -25.18 11.95 7.89
N GLN A 704 -24.89 11.01 6.98
CA GLN A 704 -24.11 11.26 5.78
C GLN A 704 -24.68 10.45 4.63
N PHE A 705 -24.76 11.05 3.48
CA PHE A 705 -25.18 10.47 2.22
C PHE A 705 -24.04 10.62 1.20
N ASP A 706 -23.54 9.49 0.69
CA ASP A 706 -22.51 9.42 -0.33
C ASP A 706 -23.11 8.98 -1.65
N VAL A 707 -22.72 9.65 -2.72
CA VAL A 707 -23.05 9.33 -4.11
C VAL A 707 -21.75 9.07 -4.83
N LEU A 708 -21.54 7.83 -5.27
CA LEU A 708 -20.34 7.41 -5.97
C LEU A 708 -20.67 7.25 -7.45
N ASN A 709 -19.74 7.62 -8.34
CA ASN A 709 -19.96 7.71 -9.77
C ASN A 709 -21.24 8.54 -10.10
N LEU A 710 -21.28 9.78 -9.62
CA LEU A 710 -22.44 10.68 -9.66
C LEU A 710 -23.09 10.79 -11.06
N PHE A 711 -22.28 10.77 -12.11
CA PHE A 711 -22.74 10.89 -13.50
C PHE A 711 -23.01 9.54 -14.19
N ASN A 712 -22.96 8.44 -13.43
CA ASN A 712 -23.15 7.08 -13.95
C ASN A 712 -22.27 6.78 -15.18
N SER A 713 -21.01 7.20 -15.10
CA SER A 713 -20.04 6.98 -16.16
C SER A 713 -19.85 5.48 -16.43
N LYS A 714 -19.97 5.08 -17.68
CA LYS A 714 -19.72 3.70 -18.14
C LYS A 714 -18.25 3.48 -18.50
N ALA A 715 -17.34 4.09 -17.77
CA ALA A 715 -15.90 3.90 -17.92
C ALA A 715 -15.44 2.55 -17.34
N ASN A 716 -14.16 2.24 -17.46
CA ASN A 716 -13.54 1.07 -16.84
C ASN A 716 -12.66 1.52 -15.67
N GLN A 717 -12.59 0.71 -14.61
CA GLN A 717 -11.62 0.87 -13.53
C GLN A 717 -10.22 0.70 -14.09
N ILE A 718 -10.05 -0.35 -14.90
CA ILE A 718 -8.83 -0.66 -15.63
C ILE A 718 -9.16 -1.36 -16.94
N THR A 719 -8.25 -1.27 -17.89
CA THR A 719 -8.28 -2.00 -19.17
C THR A 719 -6.89 -2.54 -19.44
N TYR A 720 -6.81 -3.80 -19.86
CA TYR A 720 -5.62 -4.46 -20.38
C TYR A 720 -5.79 -4.79 -21.87
N ALA A 721 -4.74 -5.30 -22.50
CA ALA A 721 -4.81 -5.96 -23.79
C ALA A 721 -3.90 -7.20 -23.75
N TYR A 722 -4.49 -8.36 -23.85
CA TYR A 722 -3.78 -9.64 -23.94
C TYR A 722 -4.63 -10.70 -24.66
N GLY A 723 -3.99 -11.80 -25.04
CA GLY A 723 -4.65 -12.92 -25.70
C GLY A 723 -5.45 -13.75 -24.70
N SER A 724 -6.62 -14.20 -25.13
CA SER A 724 -7.47 -15.15 -24.41
C SER A 724 -8.26 -15.97 -25.41
N LEU A 725 -8.87 -17.08 -24.98
CA LEU A 725 -9.64 -17.93 -25.86
C LEU A 725 -11.00 -18.25 -25.23
N LEU A 726 -12.08 -17.89 -25.93
CA LEU A 726 -13.46 -18.22 -25.56
C LEU A 726 -13.96 -19.39 -26.42
N LYS A 727 -14.82 -20.26 -25.87
CA LYS A 727 -15.45 -21.34 -26.62
C LYS A 727 -16.25 -20.89 -27.85
N THR A 728 -16.67 -19.61 -27.83
CA THR A 728 -17.39 -18.96 -28.94
C THR A 728 -16.47 -18.41 -30.05
N ASP A 729 -15.16 -18.35 -29.82
CA ASP A 729 -14.22 -17.84 -30.80
C ASP A 729 -14.03 -18.82 -31.93
N THR A 730 -13.91 -18.32 -33.17
CA THR A 730 -13.58 -19.18 -34.34
C THR A 730 -12.25 -19.88 -34.14
N LEU A 731 -11.28 -19.20 -33.53
CA LEU A 731 -9.95 -19.73 -33.24
C LEU A 731 -10.01 -20.95 -32.30
N TYR A 732 -10.95 -20.99 -31.34
CA TYR A 732 -11.14 -22.14 -30.46
C TYR A 732 -11.33 -23.44 -31.23
N ASN A 733 -12.23 -23.43 -32.24
CA ASN A 733 -12.49 -24.61 -33.07
C ASN A 733 -11.27 -25.00 -33.94
N LEU A 734 -10.50 -24.02 -34.43
CA LEU A 734 -9.30 -24.27 -35.21
C LEU A 734 -8.17 -24.85 -34.34
N CYS A 735 -8.03 -24.40 -33.11
CA CYS A 735 -7.05 -24.91 -32.16
C CYS A 735 -7.41 -26.32 -31.67
N THR A 736 -8.65 -26.55 -31.27
CA THR A 736 -9.11 -27.86 -30.79
C THR A 736 -9.10 -28.94 -31.88
N SER A 737 -9.26 -28.57 -33.15
CA SER A 737 -9.13 -29.48 -34.31
C SER A 737 -7.68 -29.66 -34.79
N GLY A 738 -6.71 -28.94 -34.25
CA GLY A 738 -5.31 -28.96 -34.69
C GLY A 738 -5.09 -28.32 -36.05
N THR A 739 -6.02 -27.50 -36.54
CA THR A 739 -5.93 -26.83 -37.84
C THR A 739 -5.09 -25.56 -37.80
N ALA A 740 -5.12 -24.81 -36.66
CA ALA A 740 -4.30 -23.62 -36.46
C ALA A 740 -2.89 -24.00 -35.97
N PRO A 741 -1.85 -23.20 -36.30
CA PRO A 741 -0.50 -23.40 -35.76
C PRO A 741 -0.47 -23.23 -34.24
N ALA A 742 0.39 -24.00 -33.57
CA ALA A 742 0.53 -23.97 -32.10
C ALA A 742 0.83 -22.56 -31.55
N ALA A 743 1.72 -21.80 -32.22
CA ALA A 743 2.03 -20.44 -31.79
C ALA A 743 0.82 -19.51 -31.81
N VAL A 744 -0.10 -19.66 -32.75
CA VAL A 744 -1.34 -18.87 -32.82
C VAL A 744 -2.31 -19.27 -31.72
N CYS A 745 -2.41 -20.59 -31.45
CA CYS A 745 -3.24 -21.10 -30.37
C CYS A 745 -2.74 -20.63 -28.99
N GLN A 746 -1.43 -20.65 -28.78
CA GLN A 746 -0.81 -20.16 -27.54
C GLN A 746 -0.97 -18.62 -27.31
N ASN A 747 -1.06 -17.84 -28.40
CA ASN A 747 -1.28 -16.41 -28.32
C ASN A 747 -2.76 -16.05 -28.11
N GLY A 748 -3.69 -16.89 -28.53
CA GLY A 748 -5.13 -16.63 -28.45
C GLY A 748 -5.61 -15.47 -29.31
N VAL A 749 -6.76 -14.92 -28.93
CA VAL A 749 -7.36 -13.72 -29.55
C VAL A 749 -7.01 -12.51 -28.71
N MET A 750 -6.17 -11.62 -29.28
CA MET A 750 -5.85 -10.33 -28.66
C MET A 750 -7.09 -9.44 -28.61
N ASP A 751 -7.43 -8.92 -27.42
CA ASP A 751 -8.58 -8.06 -27.23
C ASP A 751 -8.35 -7.09 -26.07
N TYR A 752 -9.20 -6.07 -25.98
CA TYR A 752 -9.36 -5.28 -24.77
C TYR A 752 -9.99 -6.16 -23.68
N VAL A 753 -9.33 -6.23 -22.55
CA VAL A 753 -9.81 -6.95 -21.37
C VAL A 753 -10.04 -5.93 -20.25
N LEU A 754 -11.25 -5.86 -19.75
CA LEU A 754 -11.69 -4.72 -18.96
C LEU A 754 -12.41 -5.13 -17.67
N HIS A 755 -12.20 -4.33 -16.62
CA HIS A 755 -13.00 -4.37 -15.41
C HIS A 755 -13.81 -3.06 -15.31
N PRO A 756 -15.16 -3.12 -15.31
CA PRO A 756 -16.00 -1.92 -15.36
C PRO A 756 -15.97 -1.11 -14.05
N VAL A 757 -16.18 0.20 -14.17
CA VAL A 757 -16.53 1.04 -13.01
C VAL A 757 -17.92 0.63 -12.52
N GLU A 758 -18.09 0.59 -11.21
CA GLU A 758 -19.40 0.42 -10.59
C GLU A 758 -20.37 1.52 -11.05
N PRO A 759 -21.65 1.21 -11.31
CA PRO A 759 -22.63 2.22 -11.72
C PRO A 759 -22.88 3.21 -10.58
N LEU A 760 -23.75 4.19 -10.83
CA LEU A 760 -24.20 5.13 -9.81
C LEU A 760 -24.58 4.40 -8.52
N THR A 761 -23.88 4.71 -7.43
CA THR A 761 -23.97 4.00 -6.16
C THR A 761 -24.29 4.97 -5.03
N PHE A 762 -25.16 4.56 -4.13
CA PHE A 762 -25.60 5.35 -2.97
C PHE A 762 -25.19 4.65 -1.68
N ARG A 763 -24.76 5.45 -0.68
CA ARG A 763 -24.52 4.97 0.69
C ARG A 763 -25.06 5.97 1.70
N VAL A 764 -25.69 5.46 2.75
CA VAL A 764 -26.13 6.24 3.91
C VAL A 764 -25.31 5.76 5.10
N THR A 765 -24.79 6.69 5.88
CA THR A 765 -24.07 6.41 7.12
C THR A 765 -24.69 7.21 8.25
N VAL A 766 -24.96 6.53 9.35
CA VAL A 766 -25.35 7.15 10.62
C VAL A 766 -24.27 6.82 11.64
N ALA A 767 -23.74 7.84 12.30
CA ALA A 767 -22.71 7.69 13.32
C ALA A 767 -23.05 8.50 14.56
N GLY A 768 -22.76 7.95 15.73
CA GLY A 768 -22.85 8.63 17.02
C GLY A 768 -21.50 8.67 17.71
N THR A 769 -21.11 9.84 18.17
CA THR A 769 -19.91 10.05 19.01
C THR A 769 -20.35 10.44 20.40
N PHE A 770 -19.91 9.72 21.44
CA PHE A 770 -20.41 9.84 22.80
C PHE A 770 -19.30 10.19 23.79
#